data_929a3baa8d8a40d1189cfcb3ca69ffa9
#
_entry.id   929a3baa8d8a40d1189cfcb3ca69ffa9
#
_cell.length_a   1.000
_cell.length_b   1.000
_cell.length_c   1.000
_cell.angle_alpha   90.00
_cell.angle_beta   90.00
_cell.angle_gamma   90.00
#
_symmetry.space_group_name_H-M   'P 1'
#
loop_
_entity.id
_entity.type
_entity.pdbx_description
1 polymer ?
#
loop_
_entity_poly.entity_id
_entity_poly.type
_entity_poly.pdbx_seq_one_letter_code
_entity_poly.pdbx_strand_id
1 'polypeptide(L)'
;MNRVRLLVFNPVLSVLDYRVPPGMAIELGSLVIAPLGPRQVLGIVWEPERLEGTEVPEAKLRPLLEVLPVPPISEALRRLIEWTADYYCAPLNSVARMMLGSMAALRGGGTTTEYRLSGHEPARLTPQRAAALDALQGEQASIRELAELASVSEGVLRGMVNAGILEPVTVDLDRRYPRARPDHAQPELSEEQQAAAEEFVAAVDAGRFQPFLLDGVTGSGKTECYFEAIAEAVRRGRQVLVLLPEIALTENFLRRFEARFGVPPVLWHSNLKQSERRRAWRAIVSGEAQVVVGARSALFMPFKQLGLIVVDEAHEVSFKQDDGVRYNARDVAVIRARFEAIPVILASATPALESLQLAEAGVYRKIDLPSRFGGATLPHIEVVDLRKDEPPRQHWIAPSLVKALEERLGRGEQSLLFLNRRGYAPLTLCRHCGYRFQCPNCSAWLVEHRLSRRLACHHCGHAAEVPEACPECHTPDCLVACGPGVERIADEVTALFPDARIAIATSDTLNSPEKIGDFVARAEGGAIDVIVGTQLVTKGYHFPELTLVGVIDADMGLEGGDLRAAERTYQQIAQVAGRAGRGVKPGEVLIQTRHPEAAVIAALAAGDRDAFYAAEAEARRDAGAPPFGRWAAIIVSSEDEAEAREAARQIGGARPSLPDVMILGPAPAPLALLRGRYRYRLLINARRSAQLQDIIRQWLGALTFPQGVRVAVDIDPYSFV
;
A
#
# COMPACT_ATOMS: atom_id res chain seq x y z
N MET A 1 -10.04 -41.46 -2.20
CA MET A 1 -9.10 -41.14 -3.30
C MET A 1 -7.75 -41.81 -2.97
N ASN A 2 -7.20 -42.59 -3.87
CA ASN A 2 -5.87 -43.21 -3.66
C ASN A 2 -4.74 -42.31 -4.16
N ARG A 3 -5.06 -41.31 -4.99
CA ARG A 3 -4.14 -40.37 -5.61
C ARG A 3 -4.63 -38.93 -5.47
N VAL A 4 -3.73 -38.00 -5.20
CA VAL A 4 -4.01 -36.56 -5.16
C VAL A 4 -2.94 -35.79 -5.93
N ARG A 5 -3.36 -34.71 -6.56
CA ARG A 5 -2.49 -33.75 -7.20
C ARG A 5 -2.30 -32.53 -6.30
N LEU A 6 -1.04 -32.15 -6.09
CA LEU A 6 -0.69 -31.05 -5.21
C LEU A 6 -0.15 -29.87 -5.99
N LEU A 7 -0.60 -28.69 -5.61
CA LEU A 7 0.12 -27.44 -5.86
C LEU A 7 1.17 -27.29 -4.77
N VAL A 8 2.45 -27.41 -5.13
CA VAL A 8 3.55 -27.34 -4.17
C VAL A 8 4.28 -26.01 -4.19
N PHE A 9 4.77 -25.57 -3.03
CA PHE A 9 5.47 -24.30 -2.87
C PHE A 9 6.98 -24.43 -3.10
N ASN A 10 7.34 -24.91 -4.29
CA ASN A 10 8.72 -25.06 -4.74
C ASN A 10 8.99 -24.10 -5.93
N PRO A 11 10.16 -23.45 -6.02
CA PRO A 11 10.46 -22.52 -7.12
C PRO A 11 10.53 -23.15 -8.50
N VAL A 12 10.85 -24.45 -8.57
CA VAL A 12 11.10 -25.17 -9.85
C VAL A 12 9.94 -26.08 -10.22
N LEU A 13 9.38 -26.77 -9.24
CA LEU A 13 8.28 -27.72 -9.43
C LEU A 13 7.05 -27.21 -8.73
N SER A 14 5.99 -26.92 -9.49
CA SER A 14 4.74 -26.40 -8.95
C SER A 14 3.65 -27.45 -8.78
N VAL A 15 3.71 -28.56 -9.52
CA VAL A 15 2.68 -29.61 -9.54
C VAL A 15 3.30 -30.99 -9.38
N LEU A 16 2.81 -31.75 -8.41
CA LEU A 16 3.26 -33.13 -8.13
C LEU A 16 2.10 -34.02 -7.71
N ASP A 17 2.17 -35.31 -8.09
CA ASP A 17 1.19 -36.33 -7.71
C ASP A 17 1.70 -37.20 -6.55
N TYR A 18 0.79 -37.53 -5.62
CA TYR A 18 1.12 -38.34 -4.45
C TYR A 18 0.02 -39.38 -4.19
N ARG A 19 0.42 -40.48 -3.49
CA ARG A 19 -0.51 -41.47 -2.99
C ARG A 19 -1.03 -41.04 -1.62
N VAL A 20 -2.31 -41.23 -1.38
CA VAL A 20 -2.94 -41.02 -0.06
C VAL A 20 -2.77 -42.30 0.77
N PRO A 21 -2.14 -42.26 1.95
CA PRO A 21 -2.06 -43.39 2.84
C PRO A 21 -3.44 -43.87 3.32
N PRO A 22 -3.64 -45.16 3.55
CA PRO A 22 -4.89 -45.67 4.14
C PRO A 22 -5.21 -44.99 5.48
N GLY A 23 -6.45 -44.60 5.67
CA GLY A 23 -6.91 -43.91 6.89
C GLY A 23 -6.63 -42.40 6.96
N MET A 24 -5.93 -41.83 6.01
CA MET A 24 -5.71 -40.38 5.93
C MET A 24 -6.93 -39.70 5.29
N ALA A 25 -7.66 -38.89 6.07
CA ALA A 25 -8.77 -38.09 5.57
C ALA A 25 -8.20 -36.84 4.82
N ILE A 26 -8.59 -36.67 3.57
CA ILE A 26 -8.10 -35.61 2.72
C ILE A 26 -9.20 -35.15 1.76
N GLU A 27 -9.27 -33.85 1.56
CA GLU A 27 -10.22 -33.22 0.64
C GLU A 27 -9.56 -32.08 -0.15
N LEU A 28 -10.22 -31.59 -1.18
CA LEU A 28 -9.73 -30.46 -1.97
C LEU A 28 -9.50 -29.24 -1.07
N GLY A 29 -8.37 -28.57 -1.26
CA GLY A 29 -7.96 -27.46 -0.42
C GLY A 29 -7.20 -27.86 0.86
N SER A 30 -7.07 -29.14 1.20
CA SER A 30 -6.28 -29.60 2.35
C SER A 30 -4.81 -29.19 2.19
N LEU A 31 -4.23 -28.64 3.26
CA LEU A 31 -2.82 -28.34 3.36
C LEU A 31 -2.06 -29.58 3.86
N VAL A 32 -1.04 -30.01 3.13
CA VAL A 32 -0.34 -31.26 3.37
C VAL A 32 1.18 -31.11 3.33
N ILE A 33 1.88 -31.99 4.03
CA ILE A 33 3.32 -32.17 3.92
C ILE A 33 3.61 -33.38 3.06
N ALA A 34 4.43 -33.22 2.04
CA ALA A 34 4.80 -34.25 1.09
C ALA A 34 6.33 -34.40 0.98
N PRO A 35 6.87 -35.59 0.65
CA PRO A 35 8.31 -35.80 0.47
C PRO A 35 8.73 -35.32 -0.94
N LEU A 36 9.81 -34.53 -1.04
CA LEU A 36 10.43 -34.12 -2.29
C LEU A 36 11.95 -34.41 -2.22
N GLY A 37 12.37 -35.58 -2.74
CA GLY A 37 13.72 -36.09 -2.53
C GLY A 37 14.00 -36.32 -1.05
N PRO A 38 15.07 -35.74 -0.49
CA PRO A 38 15.39 -35.81 0.94
C PRO A 38 14.65 -34.73 1.77
N ARG A 39 13.92 -33.83 1.12
CA ARG A 39 13.24 -32.67 1.76
C ARG A 39 11.75 -32.95 1.90
N GLN A 40 11.12 -32.17 2.77
CA GLN A 40 9.69 -32.09 2.88
C GLN A 40 9.22 -30.76 2.26
N VAL A 41 8.09 -30.79 1.56
CA VAL A 41 7.47 -29.61 0.98
C VAL A 41 6.03 -29.48 1.45
N LEU A 42 5.61 -28.25 1.64
CA LEU A 42 4.20 -27.89 1.85
C LEU A 42 3.50 -27.90 0.49
N GLY A 43 2.31 -28.46 0.43
CA GLY A 43 1.44 -28.43 -0.74
C GLY A 43 -0.02 -28.26 -0.37
N ILE A 44 -0.83 -27.93 -1.36
CA ILE A 44 -2.29 -27.86 -1.28
C ILE A 44 -2.85 -28.91 -2.22
N VAL A 45 -3.83 -29.67 -1.76
CA VAL A 45 -4.61 -30.55 -2.64
C VAL A 45 -5.45 -29.71 -3.57
N TRP A 46 -5.23 -29.90 -4.87
CA TRP A 46 -5.87 -29.06 -5.91
C TRP A 46 -6.64 -29.93 -6.90
N GLU A 47 -7.54 -29.30 -7.65
CA GLU A 47 -8.30 -29.98 -8.72
C GLU A 47 -7.32 -30.47 -9.82
N PRO A 48 -7.29 -31.80 -10.12
CA PRO A 48 -6.34 -32.32 -11.11
C PRO A 48 -6.47 -31.72 -12.51
N GLU A 49 -7.71 -31.41 -12.92
CA GLU A 49 -8.01 -30.85 -14.24
C GLU A 49 -7.52 -29.42 -14.42
N ARG A 50 -7.23 -28.73 -13.33
CA ARG A 50 -6.77 -27.34 -13.33
C ARG A 50 -5.26 -27.18 -13.18
N LEU A 51 -4.54 -28.28 -12.97
CA LEU A 51 -3.10 -28.29 -12.86
C LEU A 51 -2.48 -28.99 -14.06
N GLU A 52 -1.78 -28.25 -14.90
CA GLU A 52 -0.98 -28.83 -15.97
C GLU A 52 0.19 -29.63 -15.40
N GLY A 53 0.36 -30.88 -15.86
CA GLY A 53 1.45 -31.75 -15.43
C GLY A 53 1.30 -33.15 -15.98
N THR A 54 2.47 -33.79 -16.20
CA THR A 54 2.50 -35.18 -16.66
C THR A 54 2.05 -36.12 -15.54
N GLU A 55 1.14 -37.02 -15.87
CA GLU A 55 0.65 -38.01 -14.92
C GLU A 55 1.76 -38.99 -14.51
N VAL A 56 2.00 -39.10 -13.22
CA VAL A 56 3.03 -40.00 -12.69
C VAL A 56 2.44 -41.42 -12.58
N PRO A 57 3.10 -42.49 -13.08
CA PRO A 57 2.64 -43.86 -12.91
C PRO A 57 2.43 -44.22 -11.44
N GLU A 58 1.38 -44.97 -11.12
CA GLU A 58 0.97 -45.29 -9.75
C GLU A 58 2.09 -45.94 -8.91
N ALA A 59 2.90 -46.80 -9.51
CA ALA A 59 4.04 -47.46 -8.88
C ALA A 59 5.15 -46.49 -8.42
N LYS A 60 5.19 -45.25 -8.97
CA LYS A 60 6.17 -44.22 -8.61
C LYS A 60 5.63 -43.20 -7.63
N LEU A 61 4.35 -43.26 -7.27
CA LEU A 61 3.73 -42.34 -6.33
C LEU A 61 4.26 -42.55 -4.93
N ARG A 62 4.84 -41.52 -4.33
CA ARG A 62 5.23 -41.48 -2.94
C ARG A 62 4.01 -41.18 -2.05
N PRO A 63 3.96 -41.74 -0.80
CA PRO A 63 2.88 -41.40 0.11
C PRO A 63 3.02 -40.00 0.68
N LEU A 64 1.90 -39.36 0.97
CA LEU A 64 1.85 -38.14 1.79
C LEU A 64 2.35 -38.42 3.20
N LEU A 65 2.91 -37.41 3.85
CA LEU A 65 3.45 -37.52 5.21
C LEU A 65 2.45 -37.09 6.28
N GLU A 66 1.78 -35.93 6.06
CA GLU A 66 0.95 -35.31 7.09
C GLU A 66 -0.15 -34.44 6.41
N VAL A 67 -1.35 -34.43 6.98
CA VAL A 67 -2.37 -33.40 6.72
C VAL A 67 -2.32 -32.44 7.87
N LEU A 68 -2.17 -31.13 7.54
CA LEU A 68 -2.06 -30.10 8.58
C LEU A 68 -3.42 -29.83 9.25
N PRO A 69 -3.45 -29.57 10.57
CA PRO A 69 -4.68 -29.42 11.36
C PRO A 69 -5.30 -28.01 11.16
N VAL A 70 -5.54 -27.65 9.92
CA VAL A 70 -6.21 -26.40 9.53
C VAL A 70 -7.32 -26.72 8.56
N PRO A 71 -8.41 -25.95 8.54
CA PRO A 71 -9.50 -26.18 7.58
C PRO A 71 -8.99 -26.14 6.14
N PRO A 72 -9.56 -26.93 5.24
CA PRO A 72 -9.27 -26.86 3.83
C PRO A 72 -9.60 -25.46 3.28
N ILE A 73 -8.87 -25.03 2.28
CA ILE A 73 -9.08 -23.75 1.61
C ILE A 73 -10.40 -23.83 0.83
N SER A 74 -11.25 -22.82 1.03
CA SER A 74 -12.56 -22.76 0.36
C SER A 74 -12.41 -22.77 -1.17
N GLU A 75 -13.42 -23.26 -1.85
CA GLU A 75 -13.50 -23.21 -3.32
C GLU A 75 -13.40 -21.75 -3.83
N ALA A 76 -14.10 -20.82 -3.17
CA ALA A 76 -14.06 -19.42 -3.53
C ALA A 76 -12.64 -18.84 -3.51
N LEU A 77 -11.83 -19.18 -2.48
CA LEU A 77 -10.44 -18.74 -2.40
C LEU A 77 -9.55 -19.43 -3.45
N ARG A 78 -9.76 -20.74 -3.74
CA ARG A 78 -9.02 -21.43 -4.82
C ARG A 78 -9.31 -20.78 -6.17
N ARG A 79 -10.58 -20.50 -6.48
CA ARG A 79 -10.98 -19.78 -7.70
C ARG A 79 -10.38 -18.37 -7.78
N LEU A 80 -10.29 -17.66 -6.64
CA LEU A 80 -9.62 -16.36 -6.61
C LEU A 80 -8.14 -16.47 -6.95
N ILE A 81 -7.45 -17.46 -6.39
CA ILE A 81 -6.03 -17.72 -6.63
C ILE A 81 -5.80 -18.03 -8.13
N GLU A 82 -6.61 -18.89 -8.71
CA GLU A 82 -6.56 -19.22 -10.15
C GLU A 82 -6.80 -17.99 -11.01
N TRP A 83 -7.91 -17.27 -10.75
CA TRP A 83 -8.24 -16.07 -11.50
C TRP A 83 -7.12 -15.03 -11.42
N THR A 84 -6.54 -14.84 -10.24
CA THR A 84 -5.44 -13.88 -10.05
C THR A 84 -4.19 -14.31 -10.82
N ALA A 85 -3.84 -15.59 -10.79
CA ALA A 85 -2.71 -16.13 -11.55
C ALA A 85 -2.92 -15.95 -13.05
N ASP A 86 -4.11 -16.27 -13.53
CA ASP A 86 -4.47 -16.15 -14.95
C ASP A 86 -4.51 -14.70 -15.40
N TYR A 87 -5.21 -13.83 -14.68
CA TYR A 87 -5.38 -12.44 -15.07
C TYR A 87 -4.07 -11.66 -15.08
N TYR A 88 -3.22 -11.87 -14.06
CA TYR A 88 -1.94 -11.14 -13.93
C TYR A 88 -0.74 -11.90 -14.52
N CYS A 89 -0.97 -12.98 -15.25
CA CYS A 89 0.07 -13.84 -15.84
C CYS A 89 1.14 -14.24 -14.81
N ALA A 90 0.70 -14.57 -13.58
CA ALA A 90 1.58 -14.91 -12.48
C ALA A 90 1.59 -16.43 -12.22
N PRO A 91 2.70 -17.00 -11.71
CA PRO A 91 2.72 -18.42 -11.33
C PRO A 91 1.70 -18.72 -10.22
N LEU A 92 0.90 -19.77 -10.42
CA LEU A 92 -0.20 -20.16 -9.50
C LEU A 92 0.31 -20.38 -8.06
N ASN A 93 1.45 -21.06 -7.90
CA ASN A 93 2.07 -21.29 -6.59
C ASN A 93 2.53 -20.00 -5.89
N SER A 94 2.90 -18.96 -6.66
CA SER A 94 3.27 -17.65 -6.12
C SER A 94 2.05 -16.92 -5.56
N VAL A 95 0.92 -16.98 -6.26
CA VAL A 95 -0.35 -16.41 -5.79
C VAL A 95 -0.84 -17.18 -4.56
N ALA A 96 -0.88 -18.51 -4.63
CA ALA A 96 -1.30 -19.36 -3.53
C ALA A 96 -0.45 -19.15 -2.26
N ARG A 97 0.85 -18.83 -2.40
CA ARG A 97 1.74 -18.54 -1.26
C ARG A 97 1.29 -17.34 -0.44
N MET A 98 0.58 -16.36 -1.05
CA MET A 98 0.13 -15.15 -0.36
C MET A 98 -0.89 -15.43 0.76
N MET A 99 -1.60 -16.55 0.70
CA MET A 99 -2.55 -16.95 1.75
C MET A 99 -1.90 -17.64 2.95
N LEU A 100 -0.64 -18.10 2.82
CA LEU A 100 -0.01 -18.95 3.83
C LEU A 100 0.40 -18.18 5.08
N GLY A 101 0.09 -18.75 6.23
CA GLY A 101 0.74 -18.41 7.49
C GLY A 101 2.13 -19.05 7.61
N SER A 102 2.81 -18.77 8.71
CA SER A 102 4.04 -19.51 9.07
C SER A 102 3.74 -20.99 9.36
N MET A 103 4.74 -21.86 9.22
CA MET A 103 4.57 -23.29 9.57
C MET A 103 4.05 -23.49 11.01
N ALA A 104 4.45 -22.61 11.94
CA ALA A 104 3.93 -22.60 13.30
C ALA A 104 2.44 -22.22 13.38
N ALA A 105 1.95 -21.36 12.48
CA ALA A 105 0.53 -21.05 12.37
C ALA A 105 -0.26 -22.24 11.81
N LEU A 106 0.30 -22.93 10.83
CA LEU A 106 -0.34 -24.07 10.14
C LEU A 106 -0.46 -25.32 11.03
N ARG A 107 0.55 -25.61 11.87
CA ARG A 107 0.52 -26.77 12.74
C ARG A 107 -0.38 -26.63 13.96
N GLY A 108 -0.63 -25.41 14.39
CA GLY A 108 -1.50 -25.13 15.53
C GLY A 108 -1.00 -25.61 16.88
N GLY A 109 -1.65 -25.13 17.91
CA GLY A 109 -1.41 -25.53 19.30
C GLY A 109 -0.01 -25.19 19.82
N GLY A 110 0.08 -24.80 21.04
CA GLY A 110 1.36 -24.60 21.70
C GLY A 110 1.39 -23.31 22.50
N THR A 111 2.19 -23.36 23.52
CA THR A 111 2.61 -22.21 24.29
C THR A 111 3.94 -21.73 23.74
N THR A 112 4.16 -20.42 23.72
CA THR A 112 5.49 -19.85 23.54
C THR A 112 5.93 -19.24 24.86
N THR A 113 7.24 -19.22 25.08
CA THR A 113 7.78 -18.49 26.20
C THR A 113 8.16 -17.11 25.73
N GLU A 114 7.47 -16.13 26.23
CA GLU A 114 7.82 -14.71 26.14
C GLU A 114 8.50 -14.29 27.43
N TYR A 115 9.16 -13.16 27.41
CA TYR A 115 9.88 -12.65 28.56
C TYR A 115 9.45 -11.22 28.81
N ARG A 116 9.32 -10.85 30.09
CA ARG A 116 9.06 -9.49 30.53
C ARG A 116 9.95 -9.13 31.70
N LEU A 117 10.05 -7.87 32.02
CA LEU A 117 10.75 -7.42 33.23
C LEU A 117 10.05 -7.96 34.48
N SER A 118 10.80 -8.59 35.37
CA SER A 118 10.29 -9.18 36.61
C SER A 118 10.10 -8.12 37.73
N GLY A 119 10.59 -6.88 37.52
CA GLY A 119 10.68 -5.87 38.57
C GLY A 119 11.85 -6.07 39.56
N HIS A 120 12.68 -7.11 39.34
CA HIS A 120 13.84 -7.34 40.17
C HIS A 120 14.99 -6.39 39.81
N GLU A 121 15.49 -5.63 40.80
CA GLU A 121 16.65 -4.76 40.61
C GLU A 121 17.95 -5.57 40.56
N PRO A 122 18.74 -5.44 39.48
CA PRO A 122 19.97 -6.20 39.32
C PRO A 122 21.07 -5.71 40.29
N ALA A 123 21.74 -6.64 40.93
CA ALA A 123 22.88 -6.36 41.82
C ALA A 123 24.05 -5.67 41.09
N ARG A 124 24.13 -5.76 39.76
CA ARG A 124 25.16 -5.11 38.93
C ARG A 124 24.57 -4.75 37.55
N LEU A 125 24.56 -3.48 37.24
CA LEU A 125 24.15 -2.94 35.94
C LEU A 125 25.38 -2.71 35.05
N THR A 126 25.42 -3.38 33.90
CA THR A 126 26.31 -2.99 32.79
C THR A 126 25.60 -1.96 31.91
N PRO A 127 26.33 -1.08 31.17
CA PRO A 127 25.70 -0.10 30.29
C PRO A 127 24.68 -0.71 29.33
N GLN A 128 24.96 -1.88 28.76
CA GLN A 128 24.04 -2.59 27.86
C GLN A 128 22.78 -3.09 28.58
N ARG A 129 22.91 -3.54 29.85
CA ARG A 129 21.73 -3.98 30.64
C ARG A 129 20.89 -2.79 31.10
N ALA A 130 21.51 -1.65 31.41
CA ALA A 130 20.79 -0.42 31.75
C ALA A 130 19.95 0.09 30.55
N ALA A 131 20.56 0.15 29.37
CA ALA A 131 19.87 0.50 28.15
C ALA A 131 18.71 -0.47 27.81
N ALA A 132 18.94 -1.77 28.03
CA ALA A 132 17.89 -2.76 27.82
C ALA A 132 16.73 -2.62 28.82
N LEU A 133 17.00 -2.31 30.08
CA LEU A 133 15.96 -2.08 31.09
C LEU A 133 15.03 -0.91 30.73
N ASP A 134 15.61 0.20 30.26
CA ASP A 134 14.83 1.37 29.81
C ASP A 134 13.99 1.07 28.58
N ALA A 135 14.57 0.37 27.59
CA ALA A 135 13.91 0.06 26.34
C ALA A 135 12.80 -1.03 26.49
N LEU A 136 12.85 -1.85 27.54
CA LEU A 136 11.96 -2.99 27.72
C LEU A 136 10.86 -2.73 28.77
N GLN A 137 10.68 -1.50 29.24
CA GLN A 137 9.60 -1.17 30.19
C GLN A 137 8.22 -1.41 29.55
N GLY A 138 7.42 -2.29 30.20
CA GLY A 138 6.09 -2.64 29.72
C GLY A 138 6.07 -3.61 28.53
N GLU A 139 7.22 -4.03 28.03
CA GLU A 139 7.32 -4.92 26.88
C GLU A 139 7.31 -6.39 27.28
N GLN A 140 6.62 -7.22 26.50
CA GLN A 140 6.58 -8.67 26.61
C GLN A 140 6.71 -9.29 25.23
N ALA A 141 7.81 -10.03 24.97
CA ALA A 141 8.06 -10.67 23.69
C ALA A 141 9.09 -11.80 23.80
N SER A 142 9.42 -12.47 22.70
CA SER A 142 10.51 -13.46 22.64
C SER A 142 11.87 -12.77 22.90
N ILE A 143 12.87 -13.56 23.35
CA ILE A 143 14.24 -13.03 23.56
C ILE A 143 14.78 -12.33 22.31
N ARG A 144 14.50 -12.87 21.14
CA ARG A 144 14.95 -12.28 19.88
C ARG A 144 14.32 -10.90 19.62
N GLU A 145 13.02 -10.78 19.78
CA GLU A 145 12.29 -9.51 19.58
C GLU A 145 12.72 -8.47 20.62
N LEU A 146 12.90 -8.87 21.90
CA LEU A 146 13.40 -7.98 22.93
C LEU A 146 14.85 -7.53 22.66
N ALA A 147 15.68 -8.41 22.06
CA ALA A 147 17.06 -8.07 21.68
C ALA A 147 17.09 -7.01 20.54
N GLU A 148 16.20 -7.18 19.54
CA GLU A 148 16.03 -6.21 18.47
C GLU A 148 15.51 -4.87 19.00
N LEU A 149 14.51 -4.87 19.88
CA LEU A 149 13.93 -3.67 20.49
C LEU A 149 14.96 -2.89 21.33
N ALA A 150 15.71 -3.58 22.16
CA ALA A 150 16.72 -2.99 23.02
C ALA A 150 18.06 -2.71 22.32
N SER A 151 18.18 -3.08 21.04
CA SER A 151 19.42 -2.98 20.27
C SER A 151 20.64 -3.65 20.97
N VAL A 152 20.40 -4.81 21.62
CA VAL A 152 21.41 -5.62 22.27
C VAL A 152 21.46 -7.04 21.70
N SER A 153 22.53 -7.80 21.99
CA SER A 153 22.58 -9.19 21.57
C SER A 153 21.65 -10.09 22.41
N GLU A 154 21.13 -11.18 21.82
CA GLU A 154 20.36 -12.18 22.57
C GLU A 154 21.11 -12.72 23.80
N GLY A 155 22.46 -12.77 23.75
CA GLY A 155 23.30 -13.20 24.85
C GLY A 155 23.17 -12.31 26.09
N VAL A 156 23.00 -11.00 25.89
CA VAL A 156 22.77 -10.03 26.98
C VAL A 156 21.43 -10.33 27.67
N LEU A 157 20.37 -10.54 26.89
CA LEU A 157 19.03 -10.82 27.41
C LEU A 157 18.96 -12.21 28.09
N ARG A 158 19.59 -13.23 27.54
CA ARG A 158 19.72 -14.55 28.22
C ARG A 158 20.46 -14.41 29.54
N GLY A 159 21.46 -13.54 29.61
CA GLY A 159 22.13 -13.19 30.87
C GLY A 159 21.22 -12.45 31.85
N MET A 160 20.24 -11.67 31.35
CA MET A 160 19.20 -11.01 32.18
C MET A 160 18.15 -12.03 32.67
N VAL A 161 17.79 -13.02 31.87
CA VAL A 161 16.93 -14.14 32.30
C VAL A 161 17.60 -14.94 33.42
N ASN A 162 18.86 -15.31 33.24
CA ASN A 162 19.63 -16.04 34.27
C ASN A 162 19.84 -15.24 35.57
N ALA A 163 19.83 -13.92 35.48
CA ALA A 163 19.91 -13.03 36.63
C ALA A 163 18.55 -12.70 37.26
N GLY A 164 17.44 -13.28 36.77
CA GLY A 164 16.10 -13.05 37.27
C GLY A 164 15.51 -11.66 36.96
N ILE A 165 16.15 -10.89 36.10
CA ILE A 165 15.70 -9.55 35.66
C ILE A 165 14.58 -9.67 34.65
N LEU A 166 14.66 -10.68 33.77
CA LEU A 166 13.60 -11.08 32.88
C LEU A 166 12.99 -12.40 33.37
N GLU A 167 11.68 -12.42 33.50
CA GLU A 167 10.93 -13.64 33.85
C GLU A 167 10.26 -14.27 32.62
N PRO A 168 10.27 -15.59 32.49
CA PRO A 168 9.54 -16.27 31.43
C PRO A 168 8.03 -16.25 31.71
N VAL A 169 7.27 -15.86 30.71
CA VAL A 169 5.81 -15.91 30.71
C VAL A 169 5.37 -16.92 29.66
N THR A 170 4.68 -17.97 30.06
CA THR A 170 4.07 -18.90 29.12
C THR A 170 2.83 -18.26 28.51
N VAL A 171 2.89 -17.96 27.24
CA VAL A 171 1.77 -17.35 26.50
C VAL A 171 1.12 -18.42 25.63
N ASP A 172 -0.19 -18.56 25.79
CA ASP A 172 -0.99 -19.34 24.85
C ASP A 172 -1.00 -18.66 23.50
N LEU A 173 -0.52 -19.35 22.49
CA LEU A 173 -0.46 -18.85 21.11
C LEU A 173 -1.84 -18.68 20.49
N ASP A 174 -2.86 -19.28 21.10
CA ASP A 174 -4.25 -19.24 20.71
C ASP A 174 -5.09 -18.28 21.60
N ARG A 175 -4.45 -17.32 22.29
CA ARG A 175 -5.16 -16.30 23.05
C ARG A 175 -6.21 -15.64 22.16
N ARG A 176 -7.48 -15.72 22.58
CA ARG A 176 -8.63 -15.22 21.82
C ARG A 176 -8.61 -13.69 21.66
N TYR A 177 -9.14 -13.24 20.53
CA TYR A 177 -9.42 -11.84 20.32
C TYR A 177 -10.74 -11.44 20.99
N PRO A 178 -10.84 -10.21 21.52
CA PRO A 178 -12.12 -9.72 22.04
C PRO A 178 -13.13 -9.62 20.89
N ARG A 179 -14.41 -9.82 21.22
CA ARG A 179 -15.50 -9.76 20.24
C ARG A 179 -16.00 -8.34 20.05
N ALA A 180 -16.10 -7.92 18.80
CA ALA A 180 -16.73 -6.68 18.41
C ALA A 180 -18.21 -6.69 18.81
N ARG A 181 -18.67 -5.58 19.38
CA ARG A 181 -20.06 -5.39 19.83
C ARG A 181 -20.77 -4.46 18.84
N PRO A 182 -21.63 -4.98 17.96
CA PRO A 182 -22.27 -4.19 16.90
C PRO A 182 -23.17 -3.06 17.45
N ASP A 183 -23.66 -3.20 18.70
CA ASP A 183 -24.54 -2.24 19.33
C ASP A 183 -23.86 -1.41 20.44
N HIS A 184 -22.52 -1.38 20.49
CA HIS A 184 -21.76 -0.67 21.54
C HIS A 184 -22.00 0.84 21.51
N ALA A 185 -21.84 1.46 20.36
CA ALA A 185 -22.13 2.87 20.14
C ALA A 185 -22.62 3.08 18.71
N GLN A 186 -23.72 3.82 18.55
CA GLN A 186 -24.26 4.14 17.24
C GLN A 186 -24.03 5.63 16.97
N PRO A 187 -23.42 5.99 15.82
CA PRO A 187 -23.27 7.39 15.44
C PRO A 187 -24.61 7.97 15.01
N GLU A 188 -24.79 9.26 15.22
CA GLU A 188 -25.87 10.00 14.57
C GLU A 188 -25.50 10.18 13.10
N LEU A 189 -26.28 9.60 12.20
CA LEU A 189 -26.09 9.70 10.76
C LEU A 189 -26.98 10.80 10.20
N SER A 190 -26.49 11.53 9.19
CA SER A 190 -27.35 12.40 8.39
C SER A 190 -28.31 11.57 7.53
N GLU A 191 -29.34 12.20 6.97
CA GLU A 191 -30.29 11.51 6.08
C GLU A 191 -29.59 10.80 4.91
N GLU A 192 -28.61 11.46 4.28
CA GLU A 192 -27.81 10.89 3.18
C GLU A 192 -26.98 9.68 3.66
N GLN A 193 -26.34 9.79 4.82
CA GLN A 193 -25.56 8.72 5.41
C GLN A 193 -26.44 7.54 5.84
N GLN A 194 -27.61 7.83 6.41
CA GLN A 194 -28.57 6.81 6.81
C GLN A 194 -29.06 6.00 5.59
N ALA A 195 -29.44 6.68 4.52
CA ALA A 195 -29.87 6.03 3.28
C ALA A 195 -28.76 5.14 2.68
N ALA A 196 -27.50 5.63 2.68
CA ALA A 196 -26.36 4.84 2.25
C ALA A 196 -26.14 3.60 3.12
N ALA A 197 -26.19 3.75 4.45
CA ALA A 197 -26.05 2.66 5.41
C ALA A 197 -27.14 1.60 5.26
N GLU A 198 -28.39 2.02 5.04
CA GLU A 198 -29.52 1.11 4.81
C GLU A 198 -29.35 0.26 3.56
N GLU A 199 -28.86 0.84 2.45
CA GLU A 199 -28.54 0.07 1.23
C GLU A 199 -27.45 -0.97 1.50
N PHE A 200 -26.42 -0.64 2.24
CA PHE A 200 -25.34 -1.58 2.56
C PHE A 200 -25.81 -2.69 3.50
N VAL A 201 -26.57 -2.35 4.53
CA VAL A 201 -27.17 -3.31 5.47
C VAL A 201 -28.08 -4.28 4.72
N ALA A 202 -28.93 -3.77 3.84
CA ALA A 202 -29.81 -4.62 3.00
C ALA A 202 -29.02 -5.57 2.09
N ALA A 203 -27.87 -5.14 1.55
CA ALA A 203 -27.03 -6.01 0.73
C ALA A 203 -26.33 -7.10 1.55
N VAL A 204 -25.87 -6.78 2.76
CA VAL A 204 -25.31 -7.76 3.71
C VAL A 204 -26.40 -8.76 4.13
N ASP A 205 -27.59 -8.30 4.39
CA ASP A 205 -28.76 -9.12 4.72
C ASP A 205 -29.10 -10.10 3.59
N ALA A 206 -29.12 -9.62 2.36
CA ALA A 206 -29.42 -10.42 1.18
C ALA A 206 -28.38 -11.51 0.89
N GLY A 207 -27.14 -11.37 1.41
CA GLY A 207 -26.07 -12.36 1.25
C GLY A 207 -25.76 -12.68 -0.20
N ARG A 208 -25.73 -11.68 -1.08
CA ARG A 208 -25.45 -11.82 -2.51
C ARG A 208 -24.39 -10.85 -2.99
N PHE A 209 -23.72 -11.18 -4.09
CA PHE A 209 -22.75 -10.28 -4.69
C PHE A 209 -23.39 -8.97 -5.14
N GLN A 210 -22.94 -7.88 -4.56
CA GLN A 210 -23.30 -6.52 -4.95
C GLN A 210 -22.10 -5.62 -4.76
N PRO A 211 -21.47 -5.11 -5.84
CA PRO A 211 -20.42 -4.11 -5.74
C PRO A 211 -21.02 -2.71 -5.64
N PHE A 212 -20.53 -1.95 -4.66
CA PHE A 212 -20.89 -0.55 -4.43
C PHE A 212 -19.69 0.36 -4.68
N LEU A 213 -19.94 1.53 -5.25
CA LEU A 213 -19.04 2.66 -5.25
C LEU A 213 -19.63 3.74 -4.33
N LEU A 214 -19.06 3.88 -3.14
CA LEU A 214 -19.38 4.96 -2.21
C LEU A 214 -18.53 6.18 -2.56
N ASP A 215 -19.11 7.06 -3.33
CA ASP A 215 -18.51 8.30 -3.82
C ASP A 215 -18.90 9.46 -2.90
N GLY A 216 -18.00 9.92 -2.07
CA GLY A 216 -18.32 10.96 -1.11
C GLY A 216 -17.18 11.93 -0.91
N VAL A 217 -17.48 13.22 -0.83
CA VAL A 217 -16.46 14.25 -0.57
C VAL A 217 -15.65 13.96 0.69
N THR A 218 -14.48 14.56 0.80
CA THR A 218 -13.64 14.41 1.99
C THR A 218 -14.37 14.97 3.22
N GLY A 219 -14.56 14.15 4.26
CA GLY A 219 -15.32 14.54 5.45
C GLY A 219 -16.83 14.29 5.38
N SER A 220 -17.32 13.57 4.37
CA SER A 220 -18.74 13.20 4.24
C SER A 220 -19.20 12.06 5.19
N GLY A 221 -18.31 11.47 5.98
CA GLY A 221 -18.66 10.37 6.89
C GLY A 221 -18.81 9.00 6.23
N LYS A 222 -18.13 8.74 5.13
CA LYS A 222 -18.11 7.41 4.46
C LYS A 222 -17.87 6.25 5.42
N THR A 223 -16.97 6.46 6.39
CA THR A 223 -16.61 5.44 7.38
C THR A 223 -17.78 5.05 8.26
N GLU A 224 -18.58 5.99 8.70
CA GLU A 224 -19.76 5.76 9.51
C GLU A 224 -20.79 4.93 8.75
N CYS A 225 -21.00 5.21 7.46
CA CYS A 225 -21.94 4.47 6.62
C CYS A 225 -21.54 2.98 6.50
N TYR A 226 -20.28 2.69 6.20
CA TYR A 226 -19.88 1.28 6.07
C TYR A 226 -19.66 0.59 7.43
N PHE A 227 -19.50 1.32 8.55
CA PHE A 227 -19.51 0.73 9.89
C PHE A 227 -20.85 0.08 10.22
N GLU A 228 -21.95 0.60 9.72
CA GLU A 228 -23.26 -0.04 9.90
C GLU A 228 -23.37 -1.36 9.12
N ALA A 229 -22.79 -1.45 7.92
CA ALA A 229 -22.67 -2.71 7.19
C ALA A 229 -21.77 -3.73 7.92
N ILE A 230 -20.69 -3.27 8.54
CA ILE A 230 -19.82 -4.10 9.38
C ILE A 230 -20.59 -4.63 10.59
N ALA A 231 -21.35 -3.76 11.27
CA ALA A 231 -22.17 -4.13 12.41
C ALA A 231 -23.17 -5.24 12.05
N GLU A 232 -23.85 -5.11 10.91
CA GLU A 232 -24.79 -6.12 10.44
C GLU A 232 -24.11 -7.46 10.09
N ALA A 233 -22.96 -7.43 9.41
CA ALA A 233 -22.21 -8.65 9.11
C ALA A 233 -21.77 -9.37 10.41
N VAL A 234 -21.34 -8.61 11.44
CA VAL A 234 -20.96 -9.14 12.75
C VAL A 234 -22.17 -9.73 13.49
N ARG A 235 -23.36 -9.08 13.46
CA ARG A 235 -24.62 -9.62 14.05
C ARG A 235 -24.98 -10.98 13.45
N ARG A 236 -24.71 -11.15 12.15
CA ARG A 236 -24.94 -12.40 11.41
C ARG A 236 -23.85 -13.45 11.61
N GLY A 237 -22.86 -13.19 12.45
CA GLY A 237 -21.74 -14.09 12.69
C GLY A 237 -20.79 -14.23 11.48
N ARG A 238 -20.82 -13.28 10.54
CA ARG A 238 -19.95 -13.25 9.38
C ARG A 238 -18.68 -12.46 9.69
N GLN A 239 -17.58 -12.86 9.03
CA GLN A 239 -16.32 -12.13 9.09
C GLN A 239 -16.30 -10.99 8.08
N VAL A 240 -15.61 -9.93 8.41
CA VAL A 240 -15.47 -8.74 7.56
C VAL A 240 -13.99 -8.48 7.28
N LEU A 241 -13.68 -8.16 6.03
CA LEU A 241 -12.38 -7.66 5.61
C LEU A 241 -12.48 -6.18 5.26
N VAL A 242 -11.72 -5.34 5.95
CA VAL A 242 -11.52 -3.93 5.59
C VAL A 242 -10.11 -3.76 5.07
N LEU A 243 -9.99 -3.37 3.81
CA LEU A 243 -8.71 -3.02 3.19
C LEU A 243 -8.47 -1.53 3.33
N LEU A 244 -7.33 -1.18 3.91
CA LEU A 244 -6.83 0.19 4.00
C LEU A 244 -5.46 0.28 3.31
N PRO A 245 -5.09 1.43 2.73
CA PRO A 245 -3.70 1.70 2.38
C PRO A 245 -2.80 1.54 3.60
N GLU A 246 -1.59 0.97 3.44
CA GLU A 246 -0.68 0.67 4.58
C GLU A 246 -0.47 1.88 5.52
N ILE A 247 -0.43 3.09 4.95
CA ILE A 247 -0.28 4.34 5.70
C ILE A 247 -1.58 4.75 6.42
N ALA A 248 -2.74 4.28 5.95
CA ALA A 248 -4.05 4.60 6.53
C ALA A 248 -4.49 3.63 7.66
N LEU A 249 -3.70 2.61 7.96
CA LEU A 249 -3.79 1.80 9.18
C LEU A 249 -3.39 2.67 10.39
N THR A 250 -3.94 3.90 10.44
CA THR A 250 -3.56 4.91 11.41
C THR A 250 -4.34 4.73 12.70
N GLU A 251 -3.76 5.19 13.78
CA GLU A 251 -4.38 5.26 15.09
C GLU A 251 -5.80 5.87 15.07
N ASN A 252 -6.05 6.85 14.19
CA ASN A 252 -7.36 7.47 14.06
C ASN A 252 -8.46 6.50 13.59
N PHE A 253 -8.19 5.67 12.55
CA PHE A 253 -9.16 4.65 12.14
C PHE A 253 -9.39 3.64 13.25
N LEU A 254 -8.33 3.18 13.91
CA LEU A 254 -8.42 2.21 15.00
C LEU A 254 -9.20 2.76 16.20
N ARG A 255 -8.95 4.02 16.60
CA ARG A 255 -9.72 4.70 17.65
C ARG A 255 -11.21 4.82 17.31
N ARG A 256 -11.55 5.20 16.06
CA ARG A 256 -12.94 5.28 15.59
C ARG A 256 -13.61 3.92 15.59
N PHE A 257 -12.91 2.89 15.14
CA PHE A 257 -13.40 1.51 15.16
C PHE A 257 -13.64 1.05 16.60
N GLU A 258 -12.68 1.26 17.49
CA GLU A 258 -12.82 0.89 18.90
C GLU A 258 -13.94 1.66 19.59
N ALA A 259 -14.10 2.95 19.32
CA ALA A 259 -15.21 3.74 19.81
C ALA A 259 -16.57 3.19 19.33
N ARG A 260 -16.66 2.72 18.06
CA ARG A 260 -17.90 2.17 17.49
C ARG A 260 -18.23 0.76 17.97
N PHE A 261 -17.22 -0.10 18.14
CA PHE A 261 -17.41 -1.54 18.39
C PHE A 261 -16.95 -1.99 19.78
N GLY A 262 -16.34 -1.11 20.58
CA GLY A 262 -15.88 -1.36 21.95
C GLY A 262 -14.62 -2.21 22.07
N VAL A 263 -14.00 -2.57 20.96
CA VAL A 263 -12.75 -3.37 20.90
C VAL A 263 -11.99 -3.02 19.62
N PRO A 264 -10.65 -3.15 19.60
CA PRO A 264 -9.87 -2.97 18.38
C PRO A 264 -10.13 -4.12 17.38
N PRO A 265 -9.98 -3.88 16.07
CA PRO A 265 -10.07 -4.91 15.05
C PRO A 265 -8.81 -5.79 15.06
N VAL A 266 -8.88 -6.95 14.40
CA VAL A 266 -7.69 -7.78 14.13
C VAL A 266 -6.90 -7.16 12.98
N LEU A 267 -5.61 -6.90 13.19
CA LEU A 267 -4.75 -6.27 12.19
C LEU A 267 -4.02 -7.30 11.33
N TRP A 268 -3.83 -6.96 10.03
CA TRP A 268 -3.02 -7.74 9.10
C TRP A 268 -2.20 -6.86 8.16
N HIS A 269 -0.91 -6.69 8.45
CA HIS A 269 0.02 -5.91 7.62
C HIS A 269 1.47 -6.44 7.73
N SER A 270 2.37 -5.91 6.91
CA SER A 270 3.77 -6.34 6.81
C SER A 270 4.58 -6.15 8.11
N ASN A 271 4.27 -5.10 8.88
CA ASN A 271 5.02 -4.70 10.07
C ASN A 271 4.58 -5.41 11.36
N LEU A 272 3.61 -6.34 11.29
CA LEU A 272 3.23 -7.13 12.45
C LEU A 272 4.37 -8.04 12.90
N LYS A 273 4.59 -8.12 14.22
CA LYS A 273 5.48 -9.11 14.84
C LYS A 273 5.05 -10.53 14.41
N GLN A 274 5.99 -11.45 14.29
CA GLN A 274 5.71 -12.79 13.80
C GLN A 274 4.71 -13.56 14.70
N SER A 275 4.74 -13.33 16.00
CA SER A 275 3.78 -13.86 16.98
C SER A 275 2.36 -13.36 16.73
N GLU A 276 2.19 -12.05 16.55
CA GLU A 276 0.90 -11.42 16.25
C GLU A 276 0.36 -11.89 14.90
N ARG A 277 1.22 -11.92 13.88
CA ARG A 277 0.87 -12.40 12.56
C ARG A 277 0.38 -13.85 12.58
N ARG A 278 1.02 -14.72 13.36
CA ARG A 278 0.58 -16.09 13.56
C ARG A 278 -0.77 -16.15 14.25
N ARG A 279 -0.96 -15.41 15.34
CA ARG A 279 -2.21 -15.31 16.09
C ARG A 279 -3.35 -14.81 15.21
N ALA A 280 -3.13 -13.72 14.46
CA ALA A 280 -4.11 -13.16 13.54
C ALA A 280 -4.52 -14.17 12.46
N TRP A 281 -3.54 -14.84 11.84
CA TRP A 281 -3.81 -15.84 10.81
C TRP A 281 -4.73 -16.95 11.34
N ARG A 282 -4.43 -17.49 12.52
CA ARG A 282 -5.24 -18.54 13.14
C ARG A 282 -6.64 -18.06 13.49
N ALA A 283 -6.77 -16.87 14.05
CA ALA A 283 -8.07 -16.28 14.36
C ALA A 283 -8.93 -16.06 13.10
N ILE A 284 -8.29 -15.71 11.98
CA ILE A 284 -8.98 -15.59 10.68
C ILE A 284 -9.50 -16.95 10.22
N VAL A 285 -8.65 -17.98 10.21
CA VAL A 285 -8.98 -19.33 9.74
C VAL A 285 -10.04 -20.00 10.62
N SER A 286 -9.97 -19.81 11.93
CA SER A 286 -10.97 -20.38 12.87
C SER A 286 -12.32 -19.67 12.82
N GLY A 287 -12.38 -18.46 12.29
CA GLY A 287 -13.57 -17.59 12.31
C GLY A 287 -13.71 -16.77 13.60
N GLU A 288 -12.68 -16.75 14.46
CA GLU A 288 -12.66 -15.97 15.69
C GLU A 288 -12.49 -14.46 15.40
N ALA A 289 -11.64 -14.13 14.42
CA ALA A 289 -11.48 -12.76 13.95
C ALA A 289 -12.74 -12.30 13.21
N GLN A 290 -13.60 -11.53 13.87
CA GLN A 290 -14.84 -11.05 13.28
C GLN A 290 -14.58 -9.95 12.26
N VAL A 291 -13.71 -8.97 12.57
CA VAL A 291 -13.34 -7.89 11.68
C VAL A 291 -11.82 -7.86 11.57
N VAL A 292 -11.34 -7.98 10.34
CA VAL A 292 -9.92 -7.90 9.99
C VAL A 292 -9.68 -6.62 9.20
N VAL A 293 -8.78 -5.79 9.69
CA VAL A 293 -8.34 -4.57 9.02
C VAL A 293 -6.91 -4.79 8.54
N GLY A 294 -6.69 -4.61 7.27
CA GLY A 294 -5.37 -4.91 6.73
C GLY A 294 -5.02 -4.24 5.42
N ALA A 295 -3.75 -4.41 5.06
CA ALA A 295 -3.21 -4.02 3.76
C ALA A 295 -3.57 -5.06 2.68
N ARG A 296 -3.11 -4.83 1.45
CA ARG A 296 -3.31 -5.68 0.26
C ARG A 296 -3.24 -7.19 0.52
N SER A 297 -2.26 -7.63 1.31
CA SER A 297 -2.03 -9.05 1.58
C SER A 297 -3.15 -9.73 2.38
N ALA A 298 -3.97 -8.96 3.10
CA ALA A 298 -5.12 -9.50 3.82
C ALA A 298 -6.18 -10.10 2.87
N LEU A 299 -6.16 -9.67 1.62
CA LEU A 299 -7.11 -10.11 0.59
C LEU A 299 -7.04 -11.61 0.29
N PHE A 300 -5.92 -12.27 0.53
CA PHE A 300 -5.76 -13.70 0.27
C PHE A 300 -5.91 -14.57 1.53
N MET A 301 -6.24 -13.99 2.68
CA MET A 301 -6.40 -14.76 3.91
C MET A 301 -7.56 -15.75 3.81
N PRO A 302 -7.41 -16.98 4.34
CA PRO A 302 -8.44 -18.02 4.26
C PRO A 302 -9.50 -17.82 5.36
N PHE A 303 -10.39 -16.85 5.13
CA PHE A 303 -11.53 -16.59 6.00
C PHE A 303 -12.47 -17.81 6.03
N LYS A 304 -13.00 -18.11 7.20
CA LYS A 304 -13.95 -19.23 7.39
C LYS A 304 -15.34 -18.88 6.82
N GLN A 305 -15.80 -17.67 7.06
CA GLN A 305 -17.13 -17.19 6.67
C GLN A 305 -17.12 -15.69 6.37
N LEU A 306 -16.44 -15.30 5.30
CA LEU A 306 -16.42 -13.91 4.87
C LEU A 306 -17.83 -13.46 4.45
N GLY A 307 -18.27 -12.28 4.89
CA GLY A 307 -19.61 -11.75 4.60
C GLY A 307 -19.62 -10.34 4.03
N LEU A 308 -18.50 -9.62 4.12
CA LEU A 308 -18.36 -8.26 3.59
C LEU A 308 -16.90 -7.95 3.32
N ILE A 309 -16.65 -7.25 2.21
CA ILE A 309 -15.36 -6.62 1.94
C ILE A 309 -15.56 -5.11 1.81
N VAL A 310 -14.74 -4.32 2.51
CA VAL A 310 -14.67 -2.87 2.35
C VAL A 310 -13.27 -2.51 1.86
N VAL A 311 -13.20 -1.66 0.85
CA VAL A 311 -11.94 -1.06 0.37
C VAL A 311 -12.06 0.44 0.55
N ASP A 312 -11.46 0.96 1.60
CA ASP A 312 -11.46 2.40 1.86
C ASP A 312 -10.29 3.07 1.13
N GLU A 313 -10.46 4.34 0.77
CA GLU A 313 -9.56 5.09 -0.11
C GLU A 313 -9.23 4.29 -1.41
N ALA A 314 -10.26 3.71 -2.03
CA ALA A 314 -10.16 2.76 -3.15
C ALA A 314 -9.40 3.28 -4.38
N HIS A 315 -9.16 4.59 -4.47
CA HIS A 315 -8.34 5.25 -5.51
C HIS A 315 -6.83 5.15 -5.25
N GLU A 316 -6.42 4.77 -4.03
CA GLU A 316 -5.02 4.80 -3.64
C GLU A 316 -4.15 3.87 -4.48
N VAL A 317 -3.06 4.45 -4.99
CA VAL A 317 -2.10 3.73 -5.86
C VAL A 317 -1.44 2.57 -5.14
N SER A 318 -1.31 2.64 -3.81
CA SER A 318 -0.70 1.59 -2.99
C SER A 318 -1.46 0.26 -3.02
N PHE A 319 -2.70 0.23 -3.52
CA PHE A 319 -3.40 -1.02 -3.80
C PHE A 319 -2.84 -1.79 -5.00
N LYS A 320 -2.11 -1.16 -5.91
CA LYS A 320 -1.31 -1.86 -6.93
C LYS A 320 -0.01 -2.35 -6.33
N GLN A 321 0.27 -3.64 -6.45
CA GLN A 321 1.54 -4.24 -6.03
C GLN A 321 2.54 -4.20 -7.18
N ASP A 322 3.73 -3.65 -6.93
CA ASP A 322 4.77 -3.47 -7.96
C ASP A 322 5.84 -4.57 -7.94
N ASP A 323 5.88 -5.40 -6.89
CA ASP A 323 6.86 -6.47 -6.72
C ASP A 323 6.20 -7.84 -6.53
N GLY A 324 6.86 -8.90 -6.95
CA GLY A 324 6.31 -10.26 -6.90
C GLY A 324 5.11 -10.43 -7.84
N VAL A 325 3.96 -10.84 -7.33
CA VAL A 325 2.68 -10.91 -8.06
C VAL A 325 2.11 -9.49 -8.19
N ARG A 326 2.05 -8.96 -9.39
CA ARG A 326 1.68 -7.56 -9.67
C ARG A 326 0.18 -7.37 -9.84
N TYR A 327 -0.58 -7.50 -8.77
CA TYR A 327 -2.04 -7.36 -8.77
C TYR A 327 -2.50 -6.00 -8.22
N ASN A 328 -3.74 -5.62 -8.54
CA ASN A 328 -4.43 -4.51 -7.92
C ASN A 328 -5.44 -5.05 -6.88
N ALA A 329 -5.22 -4.73 -5.60
CA ALA A 329 -6.04 -5.27 -4.52
C ALA A 329 -7.49 -4.77 -4.56
N ARG A 330 -7.76 -3.54 -5.04
CA ARG A 330 -9.12 -3.05 -5.25
C ARG A 330 -9.89 -3.96 -6.20
N ASP A 331 -9.30 -4.28 -7.36
CA ASP A 331 -9.97 -5.05 -8.40
C ASP A 331 -10.11 -6.53 -7.98
N VAL A 332 -9.07 -7.08 -7.36
CA VAL A 332 -9.12 -8.46 -6.81
C VAL A 332 -10.12 -8.57 -5.65
N ALA A 333 -10.37 -7.50 -4.87
CA ALA A 333 -11.39 -7.49 -3.83
C ALA A 333 -12.81 -7.67 -4.41
N VAL A 334 -13.11 -7.03 -5.54
CA VAL A 334 -14.39 -7.18 -6.23
C VAL A 334 -14.56 -8.61 -6.76
N ILE A 335 -13.49 -9.18 -7.32
CA ILE A 335 -13.52 -10.57 -7.81
C ILE A 335 -13.67 -11.56 -6.64
N ARG A 336 -12.99 -11.32 -5.52
CA ARG A 336 -13.16 -12.12 -4.31
C ARG A 336 -14.60 -12.08 -3.82
N ALA A 337 -15.18 -10.90 -3.70
CA ALA A 337 -16.57 -10.74 -3.29
C ALA A 337 -17.54 -11.49 -4.23
N ARG A 338 -17.26 -11.49 -5.54
CA ARG A 338 -18.05 -12.24 -6.52
C ARG A 338 -17.97 -13.75 -6.28
N PHE A 339 -16.77 -14.31 -6.02
CA PHE A 339 -16.62 -15.74 -5.77
C PHE A 339 -17.19 -16.18 -4.42
N GLU A 340 -17.11 -15.30 -3.39
CA GLU A 340 -17.73 -15.54 -2.08
C GLU A 340 -19.25 -15.24 -2.07
N ALA A 341 -19.81 -14.68 -3.16
CA ALA A 341 -21.20 -14.24 -3.29
C ALA A 341 -21.64 -13.22 -2.20
N ILE A 342 -20.78 -12.24 -1.90
CA ILE A 342 -20.98 -11.24 -0.85
C ILE A 342 -20.91 -9.81 -1.38
N PRO A 343 -21.43 -8.80 -0.67
CA PRO A 343 -21.25 -7.40 -1.04
C PRO A 343 -19.80 -6.93 -0.87
N VAL A 344 -19.42 -5.94 -1.69
CA VAL A 344 -18.15 -5.20 -1.58
C VAL A 344 -18.41 -3.71 -1.72
N ILE A 345 -17.81 -2.91 -0.83
CA ILE A 345 -17.95 -1.45 -0.79
C ILE A 345 -16.58 -0.86 -1.14
N LEU A 346 -16.51 -0.11 -2.24
CA LEU A 346 -15.36 0.70 -2.62
C LEU A 346 -15.63 2.13 -2.22
N ALA A 347 -14.99 2.62 -1.16
CA ALA A 347 -15.18 3.99 -0.65
C ALA A 347 -14.06 4.90 -1.16
N SER A 348 -14.41 6.07 -1.70
CA SER A 348 -13.43 7.04 -2.20
C SER A 348 -14.01 8.45 -2.22
N ALA A 349 -13.15 9.45 -2.04
CA ALA A 349 -13.48 10.85 -2.29
C ALA A 349 -13.17 11.26 -3.75
N THR A 350 -12.26 10.55 -4.37
CA THR A 350 -11.78 10.80 -5.73
C THR A 350 -11.66 9.46 -6.46
N PRO A 351 -12.78 8.80 -6.81
CA PRO A 351 -12.77 7.48 -7.40
C PRO A 351 -11.89 7.40 -8.64
N ALA A 352 -11.27 6.24 -8.88
CA ALA A 352 -10.56 5.99 -10.12
C ALA A 352 -11.53 5.98 -11.31
N LEU A 353 -11.09 6.48 -12.47
CA LEU A 353 -11.92 6.56 -13.67
C LEU A 353 -12.52 5.21 -14.06
N GLU A 354 -11.80 4.11 -13.85
CA GLU A 354 -12.29 2.76 -14.08
C GLU A 354 -13.52 2.43 -13.20
N SER A 355 -13.50 2.85 -11.94
CA SER A 355 -14.61 2.61 -11.02
C SER A 355 -15.84 3.45 -11.38
N LEU A 356 -15.62 4.70 -11.81
CA LEU A 356 -16.70 5.57 -12.31
C LEU A 356 -17.33 5.00 -13.57
N GLN A 357 -16.53 4.55 -14.54
CA GLN A 357 -17.03 3.93 -15.76
C GLN A 357 -17.84 2.64 -15.50
N LEU A 358 -17.46 1.84 -14.50
CA LEU A 358 -18.21 0.67 -14.09
C LEU A 358 -19.53 1.06 -13.39
N ALA A 359 -19.55 2.16 -12.67
CA ALA A 359 -20.77 2.70 -12.06
C ALA A 359 -21.72 3.27 -13.12
N GLU A 360 -21.22 4.03 -14.08
CA GLU A 360 -21.99 4.56 -15.21
C GLU A 360 -22.59 3.43 -16.07
N ALA A 361 -21.84 2.34 -16.25
CA ALA A 361 -22.31 1.13 -16.94
C ALA A 361 -23.30 0.29 -16.11
N GLY A 362 -23.65 0.70 -14.89
CA GLY A 362 -24.58 -0.03 -14.01
C GLY A 362 -24.00 -1.33 -13.43
N VAL A 363 -22.68 -1.57 -13.54
CA VAL A 363 -22.00 -2.72 -12.96
C VAL A 363 -21.81 -2.52 -11.45
N TYR A 364 -21.45 -1.29 -11.04
CA TYR A 364 -21.40 -0.90 -9.64
C TYR A 364 -22.63 -0.07 -9.26
N ARG A 365 -23.19 -0.33 -8.09
CA ARG A 365 -24.21 0.54 -7.49
C ARG A 365 -23.50 1.76 -6.93
N LYS A 366 -23.68 2.93 -7.55
CA LYS A 366 -23.14 4.20 -7.05
C LYS A 366 -24.02 4.76 -5.93
N ILE A 367 -23.39 5.22 -4.85
CA ILE A 367 -23.99 5.94 -3.76
C ILE A 367 -23.18 7.23 -3.56
N ASP A 368 -23.86 8.37 -3.63
CA ASP A 368 -23.23 9.67 -3.53
C ASP A 368 -23.42 10.26 -2.13
N LEU A 369 -22.33 10.80 -1.55
CA LEU A 369 -22.34 11.62 -0.34
C LEU A 369 -21.74 13.00 -0.66
N PRO A 370 -22.51 13.90 -1.26
CA PRO A 370 -22.01 15.16 -1.78
C PRO A 370 -21.67 16.18 -0.69
N SER A 371 -22.22 16.02 0.52
CA SER A 371 -22.12 17.00 1.60
C SER A 371 -21.09 16.58 2.65
N ARG A 372 -20.36 17.56 3.23
CA ARG A 372 -19.56 17.34 4.43
C ARG A 372 -20.45 17.18 5.65
N PHE A 373 -20.10 16.29 6.55
CA PHE A 373 -20.80 16.14 7.83
C PHE A 373 -20.67 17.41 8.68
N GLY A 374 -21.73 17.81 9.36
CA GLY A 374 -21.75 18.99 10.24
C GLY A 374 -21.83 20.34 9.53
N GLY A 375 -22.17 20.37 8.23
CA GLY A 375 -22.37 21.64 7.49
C GLY A 375 -21.10 22.39 7.10
N ALA A 376 -19.92 21.78 7.23
CA ALA A 376 -18.67 22.38 6.80
C ALA A 376 -18.64 22.54 5.27
N THR A 377 -18.23 23.71 4.79
CA THR A 377 -18.13 24.01 3.36
C THR A 377 -16.83 23.46 2.76
N LEU A 378 -16.83 23.20 1.45
CA LEU A 378 -15.59 22.92 0.73
C LEU A 378 -14.71 24.17 0.73
N PRO A 379 -13.37 24.04 0.75
CA PRO A 379 -12.47 25.17 0.75
C PRO A 379 -12.54 25.93 -0.59
N HIS A 380 -12.30 27.22 -0.56
CA HIS A 380 -12.08 28.01 -1.75
C HIS A 380 -10.71 27.69 -2.34
N ILE A 381 -10.66 27.42 -3.65
CA ILE A 381 -9.40 27.11 -4.35
C ILE A 381 -9.06 28.26 -5.28
N GLU A 382 -7.87 28.83 -5.11
CA GLU A 382 -7.31 29.87 -5.96
C GLU A 382 -6.03 29.37 -6.63
N VAL A 383 -5.85 29.71 -7.90
CA VAL A 383 -4.66 29.38 -8.69
C VAL A 383 -3.69 30.54 -8.71
N VAL A 384 -2.48 30.30 -8.27
CA VAL A 384 -1.37 31.25 -8.30
C VAL A 384 -0.54 30.99 -9.57
N ASP A 385 -0.69 31.85 -10.57
CA ASP A 385 0.08 31.77 -11.82
C ASP A 385 1.51 32.27 -11.60
N LEU A 386 2.45 31.32 -11.47
CA LEU A 386 3.87 31.59 -11.24
C LEU A 386 4.57 32.38 -12.36
N ARG A 387 3.92 32.61 -13.51
CA ARG A 387 4.43 33.50 -14.56
C ARG A 387 4.17 34.97 -14.25
N LYS A 388 3.21 35.26 -13.34
CA LYS A 388 2.80 36.60 -12.93
C LYS A 388 3.21 36.94 -11.50
N ASP A 389 3.15 35.91 -10.62
CA ASP A 389 3.51 35.98 -9.19
C ASP A 389 4.72 35.08 -8.92
N GLU A 390 5.86 35.44 -9.55
CA GLU A 390 7.07 34.64 -9.52
C GLU A 390 7.77 34.74 -8.15
N PRO A 391 8.12 33.56 -7.54
CA PRO A 391 8.96 33.55 -6.33
C PRO A 391 10.31 34.26 -6.59
N PRO A 392 10.89 34.94 -5.60
CA PRO A 392 12.25 35.48 -5.71
C PRO A 392 13.27 34.39 -6.08
N ARG A 393 14.41 34.79 -6.66
CA ARG A 393 15.47 33.82 -7.00
C ARG A 393 15.85 32.95 -5.80
N GLN A 394 15.93 31.65 -6.01
CA GLN A 394 16.22 30.61 -5.00
C GLN A 394 15.14 30.44 -3.92
N HIS A 395 13.96 31.00 -4.13
CA HIS A 395 12.75 30.77 -3.33
C HIS A 395 11.71 29.98 -4.12
N TRP A 396 10.76 29.39 -3.41
CA TRP A 396 9.76 28.49 -3.98
C TRP A 396 8.33 28.92 -3.66
N ILE A 397 8.18 29.83 -2.69
CA ILE A 397 6.90 30.29 -2.18
C ILE A 397 6.59 31.65 -2.88
N ALA A 398 5.48 31.67 -3.63
CA ALA A 398 5.04 32.88 -4.32
C ALA A 398 4.64 33.99 -3.32
N PRO A 399 4.82 35.28 -3.67
CA PRO A 399 4.47 36.40 -2.81
C PRO A 399 3.04 36.37 -2.26
N SER A 400 2.06 35.96 -3.07
CA SER A 400 0.66 35.80 -2.63
C SER A 400 0.51 34.73 -1.55
N LEU A 401 1.21 33.60 -1.66
CA LEU A 401 1.18 32.54 -0.66
C LEU A 401 1.92 32.96 0.62
N VAL A 402 3.03 33.72 0.51
CA VAL A 402 3.71 34.31 1.70
C VAL A 402 2.74 35.21 2.46
N LYS A 403 2.03 36.09 1.76
CA LYS A 403 1.01 36.97 2.37
C LYS A 403 -0.10 36.18 3.06
N ALA A 404 -0.61 35.14 2.41
CA ALA A 404 -1.62 34.26 3.02
C ALA A 404 -1.13 33.56 4.29
N LEU A 405 0.14 33.10 4.30
CA LEU A 405 0.78 32.54 5.49
C LEU A 405 0.87 33.55 6.63
N GLU A 406 1.33 34.77 6.35
CA GLU A 406 1.40 35.85 7.33
C GLU A 406 0.04 36.16 7.96
N GLU A 407 -1.01 36.25 7.15
CA GLU A 407 -2.36 36.48 7.63
C GLU A 407 -2.86 35.36 8.55
N ARG A 408 -2.58 34.09 8.23
CA ARG A 408 -2.98 32.93 9.07
C ARG A 408 -2.21 32.89 10.38
N LEU A 409 -0.91 33.13 10.33
CA LEU A 409 -0.06 33.23 11.53
C LEU A 409 -0.57 34.35 12.45
N GLY A 410 -0.91 35.51 11.89
CA GLY A 410 -1.48 36.64 12.64
C GLY A 410 -2.82 36.34 13.31
N ARG A 411 -3.59 35.35 12.79
CA ARG A 411 -4.85 34.88 13.37
C ARG A 411 -4.69 33.69 14.32
N GLY A 412 -3.48 33.16 14.48
CA GLY A 412 -3.23 31.93 15.24
C GLY A 412 -3.81 30.66 14.56
N GLU A 413 -3.95 30.70 13.24
CA GLU A 413 -4.46 29.59 12.42
C GLU A 413 -3.31 28.77 11.84
N GLN A 414 -3.59 27.50 11.53
CA GLN A 414 -2.59 26.59 10.98
C GLN A 414 -2.59 26.61 9.45
N SER A 415 -1.40 26.42 8.89
CA SER A 415 -1.19 26.31 7.45
C SER A 415 -0.48 25.01 7.08
N LEU A 416 -0.79 24.44 5.93
CA LEU A 416 -0.13 23.28 5.35
C LEU A 416 0.48 23.64 4.01
N LEU A 417 1.79 23.47 3.88
CA LEU A 417 2.50 23.56 2.61
C LEU A 417 2.73 22.16 2.07
N PHE A 418 2.05 21.85 0.99
CA PHE A 418 2.07 20.55 0.34
C PHE A 418 3.00 20.54 -0.86
N LEU A 419 3.92 19.57 -0.88
CA LEU A 419 4.80 19.32 -2.01
C LEU A 419 4.43 17.99 -2.66
N ASN A 420 4.00 18.04 -3.93
CA ASN A 420 3.70 16.84 -4.71
C ASN A 420 4.99 16.19 -5.21
N ARG A 421 5.55 15.24 -4.43
CA ARG A 421 6.91 14.70 -4.60
C ARG A 421 7.02 13.50 -5.57
N ARG A 422 6.06 13.24 -6.43
CA ARG A 422 6.18 12.13 -7.39
C ARG A 422 6.63 12.62 -8.76
N GLY A 423 7.93 12.49 -9.06
CA GLY A 423 8.48 12.72 -10.39
C GLY A 423 9.89 13.29 -10.42
N TYR A 424 10.23 14.24 -9.59
CA TYR A 424 11.55 14.84 -9.52
C TYR A 424 12.13 14.68 -8.11
N ALA A 425 12.95 13.66 -7.90
CA ALA A 425 13.74 13.59 -6.67
C ALA A 425 14.68 14.80 -6.69
N PRO A 426 14.73 15.62 -5.62
CA PRO A 426 15.79 16.62 -5.52
C PRO A 426 17.11 15.89 -5.72
N LEU A 427 17.96 16.40 -6.59
CA LEU A 427 19.28 15.84 -6.83
C LEU A 427 20.33 16.66 -6.10
N THR A 428 21.34 16.00 -5.58
CA THR A 428 22.53 16.69 -5.08
C THR A 428 23.53 16.82 -6.21
N LEU A 429 24.00 18.05 -6.45
CA LEU A 429 25.02 18.33 -7.44
C LEU A 429 26.10 19.25 -6.90
N CYS A 430 27.24 19.22 -7.56
CA CYS A 430 28.30 20.19 -7.33
C CYS A 430 27.99 21.49 -8.07
N ARG A 431 27.87 22.63 -7.38
CA ARG A 431 27.62 23.95 -7.98
C ARG A 431 28.78 24.47 -8.83
N HIS A 432 29.98 23.88 -8.67
CA HIS A 432 31.18 24.31 -9.39
C HIS A 432 31.34 23.61 -10.74
N CYS A 433 31.21 22.24 -10.79
CA CYS A 433 31.42 21.47 -12.01
C CYS A 433 30.14 20.79 -12.54
N GLY A 434 29.02 20.86 -11.82
CA GLY A 434 27.77 20.22 -12.25
C GLY A 434 27.71 18.71 -12.00
N TYR A 435 28.72 18.12 -11.32
CA TYR A 435 28.69 16.69 -10.98
C TYR A 435 27.45 16.32 -10.19
N ARG A 436 26.76 15.28 -10.63
CA ARG A 436 25.50 14.79 -10.03
C ARG A 436 25.76 13.48 -9.30
N PHE A 437 25.33 13.39 -8.06
CA PHE A 437 25.48 12.17 -7.27
C PHE A 437 24.46 11.12 -7.70
N GLN A 438 24.95 10.08 -8.35
CA GLN A 438 24.11 8.95 -8.80
C GLN A 438 24.22 7.79 -7.82
N CYS A 439 23.11 7.08 -7.63
CA CYS A 439 23.10 5.87 -6.82
C CYS A 439 23.88 4.74 -7.53
N PRO A 440 24.80 4.05 -6.85
CA PRO A 440 25.56 2.95 -7.47
C PRO A 440 24.68 1.74 -7.84
N ASN A 441 23.53 1.59 -7.18
CA ASN A 441 22.60 0.46 -7.37
C ASN A 441 21.41 0.81 -8.26
N CYS A 442 21.24 2.10 -8.62
CA CYS A 442 20.09 2.58 -9.39
C CYS A 442 20.53 3.69 -10.33
N SER A 443 19.75 3.90 -11.43
CA SER A 443 19.92 5.08 -12.30
C SER A 443 19.37 6.38 -11.68
N ALA A 444 18.95 6.33 -10.43
CA ALA A 444 18.39 7.47 -9.70
C ALA A 444 19.49 8.34 -9.08
N TRP A 445 19.17 9.61 -8.91
CA TRP A 445 20.03 10.54 -8.23
C TRP A 445 19.95 10.36 -6.71
N LEU A 446 21.08 10.56 -6.02
CA LEU A 446 21.10 10.63 -4.56
C LEU A 446 20.63 12.00 -4.09
N VAL A 447 19.89 12.00 -2.99
CA VAL A 447 19.35 13.18 -2.33
C VAL A 447 20.06 13.38 -1.01
N GLU A 448 20.53 14.60 -0.74
CA GLU A 448 21.06 14.96 0.57
C GLU A 448 19.90 15.15 1.56
N HIS A 449 19.93 14.37 2.63
CA HIS A 449 19.12 14.57 3.83
C HIS A 449 19.91 15.34 4.87
N ARG A 450 19.73 16.64 4.94
CA ARG A 450 20.52 17.54 5.81
C ARG A 450 20.42 17.18 7.29
N LEU A 451 19.23 16.78 7.77
CA LEU A 451 19.01 16.39 9.16
C LEU A 451 19.84 15.16 9.57
N SER A 452 20.04 14.22 8.67
CA SER A 452 20.84 13.01 8.90
C SER A 452 22.26 13.08 8.35
N ARG A 453 22.62 14.17 7.64
CA ARG A 453 23.91 14.35 6.92
C ARG A 453 24.26 13.16 6.03
N ARG A 454 23.29 12.66 5.28
CA ARG A 454 23.46 11.51 4.39
C ARG A 454 22.91 11.78 3.00
N LEU A 455 23.58 11.22 2.01
CA LEU A 455 23.04 11.04 0.66
C LEU A 455 22.23 9.75 0.62
N ALA A 456 20.97 9.79 0.23
CA ALA A 456 20.12 8.60 0.17
C ALA A 456 19.45 8.42 -1.20
N CYS A 457 19.29 7.16 -1.61
CA CYS A 457 18.50 6.77 -2.76
C CYS A 457 17.10 6.35 -2.32
N HIS A 458 16.08 7.09 -2.70
CA HIS A 458 14.69 6.78 -2.37
C HIS A 458 14.10 5.55 -3.07
N HIS A 459 14.83 4.95 -4.02
CA HIS A 459 14.37 3.76 -4.75
C HIS A 459 14.87 2.43 -4.18
N CYS A 460 16.13 2.41 -3.69
CA CYS A 460 16.71 1.18 -3.16
C CYS A 460 17.15 1.27 -1.70
N GLY A 461 17.04 2.46 -1.09
CA GLY A 461 17.47 2.68 0.29
C GLY A 461 19.00 2.78 0.48
N HIS A 462 19.79 2.78 -0.62
CA HIS A 462 21.24 3.00 -0.52
C HIS A 462 21.50 4.35 0.15
N ALA A 463 22.35 4.37 1.17
CA ALA A 463 22.77 5.58 1.86
C ALA A 463 24.28 5.68 1.93
N ALA A 464 24.81 6.87 1.69
CA ALA A 464 26.24 7.21 1.77
C ALA A 464 26.42 8.47 2.62
N GLU A 465 27.62 8.68 3.13
CA GLU A 465 27.98 9.94 3.79
C GLU A 465 28.09 11.06 2.74
N VAL A 466 27.77 12.29 3.15
CA VAL A 466 27.99 13.47 2.30
C VAL A 466 29.49 13.73 2.26
N PRO A 467 30.16 13.68 1.09
CA PRO A 467 31.58 13.92 1.03
C PRO A 467 31.90 15.39 1.31
N GLU A 468 33.03 15.65 1.98
CA GLU A 468 33.51 17.01 2.31
C GLU A 468 33.85 17.84 1.05
N ALA A 469 34.21 17.17 -0.05
CA ALA A 469 34.53 17.81 -1.31
C ALA A 469 33.92 17.04 -2.49
N CYS A 470 33.71 17.71 -3.61
CA CYS A 470 33.23 17.08 -4.84
C CYS A 470 34.19 15.97 -5.30
N PRO A 471 33.74 14.76 -5.59
CA PRO A 471 34.60 13.68 -6.05
C PRO A 471 35.20 13.94 -7.45
N GLU A 472 34.61 14.81 -8.26
CA GLU A 472 35.08 15.13 -9.62
C GLU A 472 36.05 16.32 -9.63
N CYS A 473 35.66 17.46 -9.05
CA CYS A 473 36.50 18.69 -9.10
C CYS A 473 37.20 19.01 -7.79
N HIS A 474 37.07 18.19 -6.75
CA HIS A 474 37.71 18.32 -5.44
C HIS A 474 37.44 19.64 -4.70
N THR A 475 36.46 20.43 -5.16
CA THR A 475 36.08 21.67 -4.49
C THR A 475 35.34 21.34 -3.20
N PRO A 476 35.76 21.87 -2.03
CA PRO A 476 35.07 21.69 -0.76
C PRO A 476 33.79 22.54 -0.71
N ASP A 477 32.84 22.15 0.15
CA ASP A 477 31.58 22.89 0.43
C ASP A 477 30.81 23.34 -0.82
N CYS A 478 30.90 22.56 -1.90
CA CYS A 478 30.31 22.91 -3.20
C CYS A 478 29.00 22.15 -3.51
N LEU A 479 28.56 21.29 -2.61
CA LEU A 479 27.39 20.47 -2.84
C LEU A 479 26.12 21.27 -2.57
N VAL A 480 25.19 21.21 -3.51
CA VAL A 480 23.87 21.84 -3.40
C VAL A 480 22.81 20.87 -3.82
N ALA A 481 21.74 20.81 -3.05
CA ALA A 481 20.54 20.10 -3.47
C ALA A 481 19.76 20.97 -4.49
N CYS A 482 19.26 20.41 -5.57
CA CYS A 482 18.46 21.11 -6.57
C CYS A 482 16.99 20.67 -6.50
N GLY A 483 16.08 21.61 -6.75
CA GLY A 483 14.64 21.41 -6.68
C GLY A 483 14.02 21.77 -5.34
N PRO A 484 12.69 22.01 -5.29
CA PRO A 484 11.99 22.25 -4.04
C PRO A 484 11.95 20.94 -3.23
N GLY A 485 12.71 20.89 -2.14
CA GLY A 485 12.64 19.83 -1.14
C GLY A 485 11.84 20.31 0.08
N VAL A 486 11.22 19.38 0.81
CA VAL A 486 10.43 19.71 2.02
C VAL A 486 11.27 20.49 3.03
N GLU A 487 12.54 20.10 3.21
CA GLU A 487 13.49 20.78 4.11
C GLU A 487 13.75 22.23 3.65
N ARG A 488 13.89 22.48 2.34
CA ARG A 488 14.10 23.83 1.79
C ARG A 488 12.89 24.73 1.94
N ILE A 489 11.69 24.16 1.73
CA ILE A 489 10.46 24.91 1.99
C ILE A 489 10.38 25.25 3.48
N ALA A 490 10.72 24.33 4.36
CA ALA A 490 10.77 24.58 5.81
C ALA A 490 11.81 25.64 6.18
N ASP A 491 13.02 25.60 5.58
CA ASP A 491 14.06 26.62 5.76
C ASP A 491 13.58 28.01 5.29
N GLU A 492 12.90 28.07 4.13
CA GLU A 492 12.35 29.30 3.58
C GLU A 492 11.27 29.88 4.50
N VAL A 493 10.35 29.07 4.98
CA VAL A 493 9.32 29.49 5.96
C VAL A 493 9.96 29.95 7.26
N THR A 494 11.00 29.26 7.75
CA THR A 494 11.73 29.68 8.96
C THR A 494 12.42 31.06 8.79
N ALA A 495 12.97 31.30 7.60
CA ALA A 495 13.60 32.57 7.29
C ALA A 495 12.59 33.73 7.19
N LEU A 496 11.40 33.44 6.62
CA LEU A 496 10.32 34.42 6.49
C LEU A 496 9.59 34.69 7.82
N PHE A 497 9.41 33.65 8.64
CA PHE A 497 8.65 33.68 9.90
C PHE A 497 9.44 33.02 11.04
N PRO A 498 10.45 33.69 11.62
CA PRO A 498 11.34 33.10 12.63
C PRO A 498 10.62 32.61 13.90
N ASP A 499 9.50 33.21 14.25
CA ASP A 499 8.72 32.89 15.44
C ASP A 499 7.70 31.76 15.21
N ALA A 500 7.50 31.31 13.97
CA ALA A 500 6.54 30.27 13.65
C ALA A 500 7.04 28.87 14.03
N ARG A 501 6.17 28.06 14.62
CA ARG A 501 6.45 26.67 14.98
C ARG A 501 6.22 25.76 13.78
N ILE A 502 7.29 25.35 13.13
CA ILE A 502 7.25 24.58 11.88
C ILE A 502 7.44 23.10 12.19
N ALA A 503 6.69 22.23 11.49
CA ALA A 503 6.86 20.79 11.53
C ALA A 503 6.97 20.21 10.12
N ILE A 504 7.95 19.31 9.92
CA ILE A 504 8.16 18.57 8.69
C ILE A 504 7.48 17.21 8.82
N ALA A 505 6.55 16.90 7.90
CA ALA A 505 5.76 15.68 7.88
C ALA A 505 6.03 14.86 6.61
N THR A 506 7.03 13.99 6.68
CA THR A 506 7.44 13.05 5.63
C THR A 506 7.57 11.64 6.18
N SER A 507 7.64 10.63 5.30
CA SER A 507 7.90 9.23 5.70
C SER A 507 9.23 9.04 6.45
N ASP A 508 10.19 9.92 6.22
CA ASP A 508 11.52 9.86 6.85
C ASP A 508 11.51 10.45 8.27
N THR A 509 10.72 11.50 8.48
CA THR A 509 10.57 12.14 9.81
C THR A 509 9.55 11.41 10.68
N LEU A 510 8.47 10.91 10.10
CA LEU A 510 7.38 10.22 10.78
C LEU A 510 7.43 8.71 10.46
N ASN A 511 8.50 8.07 10.87
CA ASN A 511 8.82 6.68 10.50
C ASN A 511 8.40 5.63 11.55
N SER A 512 7.75 6.03 12.63
CA SER A 512 7.20 5.14 13.65
C SER A 512 5.81 5.60 14.12
N PRO A 513 4.96 4.69 14.62
CA PRO A 513 3.65 5.03 15.15
C PRO A 513 3.69 6.09 16.25
N GLU A 514 4.70 6.03 17.14
CA GLU A 514 4.87 6.97 18.26
C GLU A 514 5.14 8.38 17.74
N LYS A 515 6.04 8.54 16.76
CA LYS A 515 6.34 9.84 16.14
C LYS A 515 5.12 10.42 15.40
N ILE A 516 4.34 9.55 14.77
CA ILE A 516 3.09 9.95 14.12
C ILE A 516 2.10 10.43 15.18
N GLY A 517 1.93 9.68 16.28
CA GLY A 517 1.02 10.04 17.38
C GLY A 517 1.42 11.38 18.03
N ASP A 518 2.71 11.58 18.32
CA ASP A 518 3.23 12.87 18.86
C ASP A 518 2.97 14.04 17.90
N PHE A 519 3.27 13.84 16.61
CA PHE A 519 3.01 14.87 15.60
C PHE A 519 1.53 15.26 15.54
N VAL A 520 0.62 14.27 15.55
CA VAL A 520 -0.83 14.52 15.51
C VAL A 520 -1.29 15.23 16.76
N ALA A 521 -0.87 14.78 17.94
CA ALA A 521 -1.24 15.40 19.21
C ALA A 521 -0.77 16.87 19.29
N ARG A 522 0.44 17.16 18.81
CA ARG A 522 0.98 18.53 18.76
C ARG A 522 0.22 19.41 17.76
N ALA A 523 -0.16 18.86 16.59
CA ALA A 523 -0.92 19.61 15.61
C ALA A 523 -2.37 19.87 16.08
N GLU A 524 -3.05 18.88 16.63
CA GLU A 524 -4.40 19.03 17.22
C GLU A 524 -4.40 19.97 18.44
N GLY A 525 -3.33 19.94 19.25
CA GLY A 525 -3.14 20.82 20.40
C GLY A 525 -2.68 22.25 20.06
N GLY A 526 -2.57 22.61 18.78
CA GLY A 526 -2.15 23.95 18.35
C GLY A 526 -0.67 24.27 18.64
N ALA A 527 0.19 23.26 18.81
CA ALA A 527 1.62 23.45 19.04
C ALA A 527 2.44 23.53 17.73
N ILE A 528 1.78 23.52 16.57
CA ILE A 528 2.38 23.67 15.24
C ILE A 528 1.59 24.75 14.50
N ASP A 529 2.29 25.70 13.88
CA ASP A 529 1.68 26.78 13.09
C ASP A 529 1.73 26.45 11.60
N VAL A 530 2.86 25.94 11.12
CA VAL A 530 3.04 25.58 9.71
C VAL A 530 3.51 24.13 9.58
N ILE A 531 2.77 23.34 8.86
CA ILE A 531 3.13 21.97 8.48
C ILE A 531 3.71 22.00 7.07
N VAL A 532 4.91 21.48 6.86
CA VAL A 532 5.49 21.28 5.52
C VAL A 532 5.57 19.78 5.26
N GLY A 533 4.87 19.32 4.22
CA GLY A 533 4.78 17.87 4.06
C GLY A 533 4.47 17.37 2.65
N THR A 534 4.50 16.05 2.52
CA THR A 534 4.17 15.30 1.30
C THR A 534 2.89 14.47 1.53
N GLN A 535 2.70 13.41 0.78
CA GLN A 535 1.50 12.56 0.83
C GLN A 535 1.07 12.07 2.23
N LEU A 536 1.98 12.02 3.20
CA LEU A 536 1.62 11.57 4.54
C LEU A 536 0.54 12.45 5.19
N VAL A 537 0.63 13.77 4.98
CA VAL A 537 -0.35 14.74 5.52
C VAL A 537 -1.71 14.71 4.83
N THR A 538 -1.80 14.07 3.67
CA THR A 538 -3.08 13.95 2.95
C THR A 538 -4.01 12.91 3.57
N LYS A 539 -3.53 12.06 4.50
CA LYS A 539 -4.24 10.86 4.96
C LYS A 539 -4.67 10.93 6.41
N GLY A 540 -5.95 10.69 6.65
CA GLY A 540 -6.51 10.26 7.94
C GLY A 540 -6.55 11.26 9.11
N TYR A 541 -5.79 12.35 9.10
CA TYR A 541 -5.68 13.26 10.23
C TYR A 541 -6.70 14.40 10.18
N HIS A 542 -7.09 14.89 11.34
CA HIS A 542 -7.98 16.04 11.50
C HIS A 542 -7.22 17.16 12.20
N PHE A 543 -7.06 18.30 11.53
CA PHE A 543 -6.44 19.49 12.08
C PHE A 543 -7.51 20.60 12.14
N PRO A 544 -8.11 20.86 13.32
CA PRO A 544 -9.24 21.78 13.45
C PRO A 544 -8.93 23.23 13.03
N GLU A 545 -7.70 23.66 13.29
CA GLU A 545 -7.25 25.04 13.02
C GLU A 545 -6.60 25.20 11.63
N LEU A 546 -6.58 24.13 10.80
CA LEU A 546 -6.00 24.18 9.47
C LEU A 546 -6.95 24.89 8.51
N THR A 547 -6.64 26.14 8.19
CA THR A 547 -7.46 26.99 7.32
C THR A 547 -6.80 27.31 5.97
N LEU A 548 -5.47 27.15 5.85
CA LEU A 548 -4.73 27.36 4.60
C LEU A 548 -4.00 26.10 4.14
N VAL A 549 -4.14 25.79 2.85
CA VAL A 549 -3.29 24.81 2.17
C VAL A 549 -2.61 25.47 1.00
N GLY A 550 -1.28 25.48 0.98
CA GLY A 550 -0.46 25.91 -0.16
C GLY A 550 0.12 24.70 -0.91
N VAL A 551 -0.24 24.52 -2.17
CA VAL A 551 0.41 23.55 -3.06
C VAL A 551 1.56 24.24 -3.75
N ILE A 552 2.80 23.84 -3.41
CA ILE A 552 4.03 24.55 -3.81
C ILE A 552 4.32 24.40 -5.31
N ASP A 553 4.08 23.23 -5.88
CA ASP A 553 4.32 22.94 -7.29
C ASP A 553 3.33 21.87 -7.77
N ALA A 554 2.29 22.30 -8.48
CA ALA A 554 1.29 21.39 -9.03
C ALA A 554 1.77 20.74 -10.34
N ASP A 555 2.75 21.33 -11.03
CA ASP A 555 3.22 20.90 -12.34
C ASP A 555 4.08 19.63 -12.24
N MET A 556 4.80 19.46 -11.12
CA MET A 556 5.63 18.26 -10.86
C MET A 556 4.85 16.95 -11.01
N GLY A 557 3.56 16.95 -10.71
CA GLY A 557 2.70 15.78 -10.87
C GLY A 557 2.31 15.49 -12.32
N LEU A 558 2.36 16.49 -13.19
CA LEU A 558 1.91 16.42 -14.58
C LEU A 558 3.05 16.08 -15.55
N GLU A 559 4.30 16.32 -15.14
CA GLU A 559 5.49 16.03 -15.92
C GLU A 559 5.94 14.57 -15.76
N GLY A 560 6.63 14.00 -16.76
CA GLY A 560 7.34 12.74 -16.62
C GLY A 560 6.72 11.51 -17.27
N GLY A 561 5.68 11.64 -18.11
CA GLY A 561 5.15 10.54 -18.93
C GLY A 561 4.48 9.41 -18.13
N ASP A 562 4.00 9.70 -16.93
CA ASP A 562 3.14 8.78 -16.19
C ASP A 562 1.77 8.72 -16.85
N LEU A 563 1.29 7.52 -17.11
CA LEU A 563 0.02 7.25 -17.80
C LEU A 563 -1.21 7.81 -17.09
N ARG A 564 -1.11 8.06 -15.80
CA ARG A 564 -2.20 8.54 -14.94
C ARG A 564 -1.84 9.85 -14.23
N ALA A 565 -0.91 10.61 -14.79
CA ALA A 565 -0.39 11.82 -14.17
C ALA A 565 -1.50 12.81 -13.79
N ALA A 566 -2.40 13.12 -14.72
CA ALA A 566 -3.50 14.06 -14.49
C ALA A 566 -4.47 13.57 -13.41
N GLU A 567 -4.91 12.30 -13.49
CA GLU A 567 -5.80 11.71 -12.49
C GLU A 567 -5.17 11.71 -11.09
N ARG A 568 -3.91 11.33 -10.98
CA ARG A 568 -3.19 11.31 -9.69
C ARG A 568 -3.00 12.71 -9.12
N THR A 569 -2.64 13.67 -9.95
CA THR A 569 -2.48 15.05 -9.54
C THR A 569 -3.79 15.60 -9.03
N TYR A 570 -4.90 15.36 -9.76
CA TYR A 570 -6.24 15.72 -9.32
C TYR A 570 -6.55 15.10 -7.94
N GLN A 571 -6.39 13.79 -7.80
CA GLN A 571 -6.69 13.05 -6.57
C GLN A 571 -5.89 13.58 -5.38
N GLN A 572 -4.58 13.81 -5.55
CA GLN A 572 -3.70 14.29 -4.48
C GLN A 572 -4.03 15.71 -4.04
N ILE A 573 -4.22 16.63 -5.01
CA ILE A 573 -4.54 18.03 -4.70
C ILE A 573 -5.94 18.10 -4.08
N ALA A 574 -6.94 17.41 -4.62
CA ALA A 574 -8.28 17.38 -4.06
C ALA A 574 -8.31 16.81 -2.62
N GLN A 575 -7.49 15.79 -2.33
CA GLN A 575 -7.37 15.23 -0.98
C GLN A 575 -6.75 16.22 0.01
N VAL A 576 -5.65 16.87 -0.39
CA VAL A 576 -4.97 17.83 0.49
C VAL A 576 -5.81 19.10 0.64
N ALA A 577 -6.47 19.56 -0.41
CA ALA A 577 -7.43 20.65 -0.36
C ALA A 577 -8.56 20.35 0.63
N GLY A 578 -9.06 19.12 0.59
CA GLY A 578 -10.06 18.64 1.54
C GLY A 578 -9.64 18.63 3.01
N ARG A 579 -8.39 18.98 3.36
CA ARG A 579 -7.93 19.16 4.75
C ARG A 579 -8.25 20.53 5.30
N ALA A 580 -8.26 21.55 4.45
CA ALA A 580 -8.57 22.93 4.87
C ALA A 580 -10.06 23.05 5.26
N GLY A 581 -10.32 23.83 6.29
CA GLY A 581 -11.69 24.18 6.68
C GLY A 581 -12.56 23.01 7.13
N ARG A 582 -12.00 22.05 7.85
CA ARG A 582 -12.78 20.96 8.47
C ARG A 582 -13.44 21.33 9.79
N GLY A 583 -13.01 22.43 10.38
CA GLY A 583 -13.63 23.04 11.54
C GLY A 583 -14.72 24.05 11.16
N VAL A 584 -14.99 24.97 12.08
CA VAL A 584 -15.99 26.04 11.91
C VAL A 584 -15.51 27.14 10.94
N LYS A 585 -14.16 27.26 10.78
CA LYS A 585 -13.55 28.30 9.96
C LYS A 585 -13.49 27.87 8.48
N PRO A 586 -13.75 28.78 7.51
CA PRO A 586 -13.64 28.44 6.10
C PRO A 586 -12.17 28.16 5.73
N GLY A 587 -12.00 27.18 4.82
CA GLY A 587 -10.69 26.84 4.30
C GLY A 587 -10.36 27.52 3.00
N GLU A 588 -9.07 27.78 2.78
CA GLU A 588 -8.52 28.34 1.54
C GLU A 588 -7.39 27.44 1.03
N VAL A 589 -7.29 27.33 -0.29
CA VAL A 589 -6.25 26.55 -0.97
C VAL A 589 -5.63 27.39 -2.06
N LEU A 590 -4.32 27.58 -2.01
CA LEU A 590 -3.55 28.28 -3.05
C LEU A 590 -2.71 27.24 -3.82
N ILE A 591 -2.95 27.13 -5.14
CA ILE A 591 -2.24 26.18 -6.01
C ILE A 591 -1.26 26.95 -6.88
N GLN A 592 0.03 26.81 -6.61
CA GLN A 592 1.10 27.37 -7.43
C GLN A 592 1.33 26.49 -8.67
N THR A 593 1.30 27.11 -9.87
CA THR A 593 1.51 26.44 -11.15
C THR A 593 2.02 27.39 -12.22
N ARG A 594 2.78 26.88 -13.19
CA ARG A 594 3.12 27.58 -14.43
C ARG A 594 2.13 27.31 -15.58
N HIS A 595 1.22 26.35 -15.36
CA HIS A 595 0.22 25.89 -16.34
C HIS A 595 -1.22 26.01 -15.80
N PRO A 596 -1.68 27.23 -15.45
CA PRO A 596 -3.04 27.44 -14.90
C PRO A 596 -4.15 27.01 -15.87
N GLU A 597 -3.84 26.92 -17.16
CA GLU A 597 -4.74 26.45 -18.22
C GLU A 597 -4.85 24.91 -18.31
N ALA A 598 -4.00 24.16 -17.61
CA ALA A 598 -4.10 22.70 -17.61
C ALA A 598 -5.47 22.24 -17.10
N ALA A 599 -6.11 21.30 -17.82
CA ALA A 599 -7.48 20.86 -17.52
C ALA A 599 -7.67 20.43 -16.06
N VAL A 600 -6.69 19.75 -15.49
CA VAL A 600 -6.70 19.33 -14.07
C VAL A 600 -6.71 20.53 -13.11
N ILE A 601 -5.93 21.56 -13.39
CA ILE A 601 -5.82 22.76 -12.56
C ILE A 601 -7.09 23.61 -12.69
N ALA A 602 -7.58 23.81 -13.92
CA ALA A 602 -8.81 24.53 -14.18
C ALA A 602 -10.02 23.88 -13.50
N ALA A 603 -10.14 22.57 -13.56
CA ALA A 603 -11.21 21.83 -12.91
C ALA A 603 -11.13 21.91 -11.36
N LEU A 604 -9.93 21.83 -10.78
CA LEU A 604 -9.73 22.02 -9.33
C LEU A 604 -10.16 23.41 -8.89
N ALA A 605 -9.76 24.46 -9.62
CA ALA A 605 -10.12 25.86 -9.34
C ALA A 605 -11.63 26.11 -9.44
N ALA A 606 -12.27 25.52 -10.44
CA ALA A 606 -13.71 25.61 -10.63
C ALA A 606 -14.52 24.76 -9.63
N GLY A 607 -13.87 23.84 -8.91
CA GLY A 607 -14.57 22.84 -8.10
C GLY A 607 -15.39 21.85 -8.95
N ASP A 608 -15.10 21.76 -10.25
CA ASP A 608 -15.85 20.94 -11.20
C ASP A 608 -15.14 19.61 -11.45
N ARG A 609 -15.40 18.66 -10.56
CA ARG A 609 -14.88 17.30 -10.62
C ARG A 609 -15.34 16.55 -11.88
N ASP A 610 -16.59 16.74 -12.25
CA ASP A 610 -17.19 15.99 -13.35
C ASP A 610 -16.61 16.45 -14.69
N ALA A 611 -16.35 17.73 -14.87
CA ALA A 611 -15.62 18.25 -16.03
C ALA A 611 -14.20 17.63 -16.14
N PHE A 612 -13.50 17.49 -15.03
CA PHE A 612 -12.20 16.81 -15.04
C PHE A 612 -12.31 15.36 -15.52
N TYR A 613 -13.22 14.55 -14.93
CA TYR A 613 -13.35 13.16 -15.33
C TYR A 613 -13.86 13.00 -16.76
N ALA A 614 -14.71 13.88 -17.24
CA ALA A 614 -15.14 13.89 -18.64
C ALA A 614 -13.97 14.11 -19.60
N ALA A 615 -13.14 15.13 -19.34
CA ALA A 615 -11.95 15.43 -20.15
C ALA A 615 -10.91 14.29 -20.11
N GLU A 616 -10.66 13.71 -18.93
CA GLU A 616 -9.74 12.59 -18.75
C GLU A 616 -10.27 11.32 -19.47
N ALA A 617 -11.57 11.06 -19.41
CA ALA A 617 -12.20 9.96 -20.12
C ALA A 617 -12.08 10.10 -21.64
N GLU A 618 -12.28 11.31 -22.17
CA GLU A 618 -12.12 11.60 -23.59
C GLU A 618 -10.67 11.38 -24.03
N ALA A 619 -9.70 11.96 -23.32
CA ALA A 619 -8.28 11.81 -23.62
C ALA A 619 -7.83 10.32 -23.60
N ARG A 620 -8.31 9.54 -22.63
CA ARG A 620 -8.00 8.11 -22.57
C ARG A 620 -8.69 7.29 -23.65
N ARG A 621 -9.89 7.68 -24.07
CA ARG A 621 -10.60 7.02 -25.17
C ARG A 621 -9.84 7.21 -26.47
N ASP A 622 -9.39 8.44 -26.75
CA ASP A 622 -8.63 8.78 -27.95
C ASP A 622 -7.27 8.06 -27.99
N ALA A 623 -6.62 7.93 -26.82
CA ALA A 623 -5.36 7.21 -26.68
C ALA A 623 -5.51 5.67 -26.63
N GLY A 624 -6.74 5.12 -26.64
CA GLY A 624 -6.96 3.70 -26.41
C GLY A 624 -6.45 3.22 -25.05
N ALA A 625 -6.46 4.09 -24.06
CA ALA A 625 -5.95 3.81 -22.72
C ALA A 625 -7.04 3.20 -21.79
N PRO A 626 -6.68 2.50 -20.70
CA PRO A 626 -7.66 2.02 -19.73
C PRO A 626 -8.53 3.15 -19.15
N PRO A 627 -9.85 2.96 -19.00
CA PRO A 627 -10.61 1.71 -19.14
C PRO A 627 -11.09 1.39 -20.57
N PHE A 628 -10.78 2.18 -21.58
CA PHE A 628 -11.29 2.03 -22.94
C PHE A 628 -10.44 1.07 -23.79
N GLY A 629 -9.18 0.90 -23.42
CA GLY A 629 -8.26 -0.11 -23.93
C GLY A 629 -7.68 -0.96 -22.80
N ARG A 630 -6.64 -1.73 -23.11
CA ARG A 630 -5.90 -2.56 -22.15
C ARG A 630 -4.40 -2.33 -22.31
N TRP A 631 -3.72 -2.21 -21.19
CA TRP A 631 -2.27 -2.07 -21.17
C TRP A 631 -1.60 -3.24 -20.45
N ALA A 632 -0.43 -3.62 -20.93
CA ALA A 632 0.49 -4.47 -20.20
C ALA A 632 1.92 -4.02 -20.43
N ALA A 633 2.79 -4.28 -19.46
CA ALA A 633 4.22 -4.07 -19.59
C ALA A 633 4.94 -5.40 -19.40
N ILE A 634 5.93 -5.68 -20.26
CA ILE A 634 6.90 -6.76 -20.07
C ILE A 634 8.19 -6.10 -19.57
N ILE A 635 8.66 -6.52 -18.41
CA ILE A 635 9.87 -5.99 -17.77
C ILE A 635 10.90 -7.08 -17.72
N VAL A 636 12.02 -6.86 -18.40
CA VAL A 636 13.17 -7.78 -18.47
C VAL A 636 14.26 -7.23 -17.57
N SER A 637 14.85 -8.05 -16.71
CA SER A 637 15.94 -7.60 -15.85
C SER A 637 17.01 -8.66 -15.63
N SER A 638 18.29 -8.24 -15.58
CA SER A 638 19.45 -9.03 -15.20
C SER A 638 20.46 -8.19 -14.43
N GLU A 639 21.34 -8.83 -13.70
CA GLU A 639 22.51 -8.19 -13.09
C GLU A 639 23.55 -7.80 -14.16
N ASP A 640 23.52 -8.49 -15.29
CA ASP A 640 24.31 -8.16 -16.50
C ASP A 640 23.45 -7.38 -17.49
N GLU A 641 23.96 -6.20 -17.91
CA GLU A 641 23.24 -5.33 -18.84
C GLU A 641 23.11 -5.96 -20.25
N ALA A 642 24.16 -6.66 -20.72
CA ALA A 642 24.15 -7.27 -22.03
C ALA A 642 23.13 -8.41 -22.10
N GLU A 643 23.03 -9.23 -21.05
CA GLU A 643 21.98 -10.26 -20.92
C GLU A 643 20.58 -9.67 -20.90
N ALA A 644 20.35 -8.60 -20.11
CA ALA A 644 19.04 -7.94 -20.03
C ALA A 644 18.62 -7.37 -21.39
N ARG A 645 19.54 -6.71 -22.09
CA ARG A 645 19.33 -6.12 -23.42
C ARG A 645 19.07 -7.18 -24.49
N GLU A 646 19.85 -8.27 -24.50
CA GLU A 646 19.69 -9.35 -25.48
C GLU A 646 18.35 -10.08 -25.26
N ALA A 647 17.99 -10.40 -24.02
CA ALA A 647 16.70 -11.01 -23.73
C ALA A 647 15.53 -10.09 -24.13
N ALA A 648 15.63 -8.79 -23.87
CA ALA A 648 14.63 -7.82 -24.31
C ALA A 648 14.54 -7.75 -25.85
N ARG A 649 15.67 -7.82 -26.55
CA ARG A 649 15.74 -7.86 -28.02
C ARG A 649 15.09 -9.14 -28.59
N GLN A 650 15.32 -10.30 -27.96
CA GLN A 650 14.70 -11.57 -28.33
C GLN A 650 13.17 -11.50 -28.19
N ILE A 651 12.68 -10.96 -27.05
CA ILE A 651 11.24 -10.74 -26.83
C ILE A 651 10.69 -9.81 -27.92
N GLY A 652 11.34 -8.68 -28.16
CA GLY A 652 10.93 -7.72 -29.20
C GLY A 652 10.93 -8.30 -30.61
N GLY A 653 11.89 -9.15 -30.93
CA GLY A 653 11.99 -9.84 -32.24
C GLY A 653 10.92 -10.89 -32.47
N ALA A 654 10.48 -11.55 -31.39
CA ALA A 654 9.42 -12.56 -31.43
C ALA A 654 8.00 -11.99 -31.22
N ARG A 655 7.85 -10.66 -31.24
CA ARG A 655 6.55 -10.01 -31.00
C ARG A 655 5.50 -10.45 -32.01
N PRO A 656 4.26 -10.77 -31.55
CA PRO A 656 3.18 -11.10 -32.47
C PRO A 656 2.73 -9.86 -33.27
N SER A 657 2.37 -10.05 -34.53
CA SER A 657 1.76 -9.02 -35.36
C SER A 657 0.27 -9.21 -35.40
N LEU A 658 -0.47 -8.41 -34.63
CA LEU A 658 -1.92 -8.49 -34.49
C LEU A 658 -2.55 -7.11 -34.73
N PRO A 659 -3.68 -7.02 -35.45
CA PRO A 659 -4.27 -5.73 -35.83
C PRO A 659 -4.74 -4.88 -34.63
N ASP A 660 -5.11 -5.53 -33.53
CA ASP A 660 -5.67 -4.88 -32.33
C ASP A 660 -4.66 -4.74 -31.18
N VAL A 661 -3.37 -4.99 -31.43
CA VAL A 661 -2.31 -4.97 -30.43
C VAL A 661 -1.10 -4.21 -30.94
N MET A 662 -0.80 -3.11 -30.29
CA MET A 662 0.43 -2.33 -30.54
C MET A 662 1.47 -2.65 -29.48
N ILE A 663 2.68 -3.02 -29.92
CA ILE A 663 3.80 -3.35 -29.03
C ILE A 663 4.93 -2.34 -29.27
N LEU A 664 5.24 -1.57 -28.24
CA LEU A 664 6.30 -0.57 -28.24
C LEU A 664 7.52 -1.09 -27.47
N GLY A 665 8.69 -0.74 -27.94
CA GLY A 665 9.97 -1.19 -27.37
C GLY A 665 10.57 -2.39 -28.11
N PRO A 666 11.64 -3.04 -27.57
CA PRO A 666 12.19 -2.81 -26.21
C PRO A 666 12.92 -1.48 -26.06
N ALA A 667 12.80 -0.89 -24.87
CA ALA A 667 13.54 0.30 -24.48
C ALA A 667 14.05 0.16 -23.03
N PRO A 668 15.14 0.84 -22.64
CA PRO A 668 15.54 0.93 -21.24
C PRO A 668 14.37 1.44 -20.39
N ALA A 669 14.18 0.87 -19.20
CA ALA A 669 13.19 1.41 -18.26
C ALA A 669 13.62 2.82 -17.80
N PRO A 670 12.70 3.69 -17.32
CA PRO A 670 13.04 5.01 -16.79
C PRO A 670 14.09 4.95 -15.67
N LEU A 671 14.03 3.91 -14.83
CA LEU A 671 15.10 3.51 -13.93
C LEU A 671 15.77 2.29 -14.54
N ALA A 672 16.71 2.54 -15.48
CA ALA A 672 17.39 1.49 -16.23
C ALA A 672 18.19 0.55 -15.32
N LEU A 673 18.74 1.06 -14.22
CA LEU A 673 19.35 0.29 -13.14
C LEU A 673 18.52 0.49 -11.87
N LEU A 674 18.10 -0.63 -11.25
CA LEU A 674 17.34 -0.61 -9.98
C LEU A 674 17.76 -1.80 -9.12
N ARG A 675 18.23 -1.52 -7.88
CA ARG A 675 18.68 -2.54 -6.91
C ARG A 675 19.72 -3.50 -7.52
N GLY A 676 20.67 -2.96 -8.27
CA GLY A 676 21.74 -3.72 -8.92
C GLY A 676 21.32 -4.52 -10.16
N ARG A 677 20.11 -4.33 -10.68
CA ARG A 677 19.64 -5.01 -11.89
C ARG A 677 19.32 -4.03 -13.00
N TYR A 678 19.87 -4.26 -14.19
CA TYR A 678 19.54 -3.54 -15.41
C TYR A 678 18.17 -3.95 -15.92
N ARG A 679 17.36 -2.97 -16.37
CA ARG A 679 15.95 -3.17 -16.73
C ARG A 679 15.64 -2.63 -18.12
N TYR A 680 15.00 -3.47 -18.91
CA TYR A 680 14.39 -3.12 -20.19
C TYR A 680 12.89 -3.39 -20.13
N ARG A 681 12.12 -2.68 -20.93
CA ARG A 681 10.67 -2.84 -20.98
C ARG A 681 10.12 -2.81 -22.39
N LEU A 682 8.99 -3.51 -22.57
CA LEU A 682 8.09 -3.38 -23.70
C LEU A 682 6.73 -2.97 -23.17
N LEU A 683 6.03 -2.09 -23.89
CA LEU A 683 4.67 -1.68 -23.58
C LEU A 683 3.73 -2.27 -24.62
N ILE A 684 2.63 -2.86 -24.16
CA ILE A 684 1.57 -3.41 -24.99
C ILE A 684 0.33 -2.56 -24.78
N ASN A 685 -0.19 -2.00 -25.87
CA ASN A 685 -1.50 -1.35 -25.92
C ASN A 685 -2.41 -2.21 -26.79
N ALA A 686 -3.55 -2.62 -26.25
CA ALA A 686 -4.47 -3.52 -26.92
C ALA A 686 -5.90 -3.01 -26.80
N ARG A 687 -6.75 -3.29 -27.81
CA ARG A 687 -8.17 -3.06 -27.69
C ARG A 687 -8.78 -3.91 -26.57
N ARG A 688 -9.86 -3.44 -25.99
CA ARG A 688 -10.54 -4.12 -24.86
C ARG A 688 -10.98 -5.55 -25.18
N SER A 689 -11.28 -5.85 -26.46
CA SER A 689 -11.67 -7.17 -26.95
C SER A 689 -10.51 -8.17 -27.05
N ALA A 690 -9.25 -7.72 -27.03
CA ALA A 690 -8.09 -8.58 -27.18
C ALA A 690 -7.89 -9.50 -25.97
N GLN A 691 -7.59 -10.76 -26.22
CA GLN A 691 -7.25 -11.75 -25.19
C GLN A 691 -5.77 -11.56 -24.75
N LEU A 692 -5.50 -10.43 -24.12
CA LEU A 692 -4.14 -9.95 -23.84
C LEU A 692 -3.29 -10.96 -23.06
N GLN A 693 -3.87 -11.66 -22.09
CA GLN A 693 -3.18 -12.66 -21.29
C GLN A 693 -2.72 -13.86 -22.12
N ASP A 694 -3.58 -14.37 -23.01
CA ASP A 694 -3.27 -15.52 -23.87
C ASP A 694 -2.20 -15.15 -24.89
N ILE A 695 -2.28 -13.95 -25.46
CA ILE A 695 -1.26 -13.42 -26.36
C ILE A 695 0.11 -13.37 -25.64
N ILE A 696 0.18 -12.83 -24.44
CA ILE A 696 1.42 -12.72 -23.67
C ILE A 696 1.96 -14.10 -23.28
N ARG A 697 1.09 -15.03 -22.82
CA ARG A 697 1.52 -16.39 -22.44
C ARG A 697 2.09 -17.14 -23.64
N GLN A 698 1.43 -17.12 -24.78
CA GLN A 698 1.89 -17.78 -26.00
C GLN A 698 3.22 -17.17 -26.49
N TRP A 699 3.31 -15.84 -26.47
CA TRP A 699 4.51 -15.13 -26.90
C TRP A 699 5.72 -15.45 -26.00
N LEU A 700 5.59 -15.30 -24.69
CA LEU A 700 6.68 -15.55 -23.75
C LEU A 700 6.98 -17.04 -23.57
N GLY A 701 5.97 -17.90 -23.66
CA GLY A 701 6.12 -19.36 -23.52
C GLY A 701 6.93 -20.02 -24.65
N ALA A 702 7.06 -19.34 -25.79
CA ALA A 702 7.91 -19.80 -26.89
C ALA A 702 9.39 -19.46 -26.73
N LEU A 703 9.76 -18.71 -25.67
CA LEU A 703 11.11 -18.20 -25.47
C LEU A 703 11.75 -18.83 -24.22
N THR A 704 13.07 -18.96 -24.27
CA THR A 704 13.89 -19.42 -23.14
C THR A 704 14.97 -18.39 -22.85
N PHE A 705 15.23 -18.16 -21.58
CA PHE A 705 16.17 -17.14 -21.13
C PHE A 705 17.25 -17.73 -20.21
N PRO A 706 18.45 -17.13 -20.16
CA PRO A 706 19.49 -17.49 -19.19
C PRO A 706 18.96 -17.39 -17.74
N GLN A 707 19.55 -18.16 -16.84
CA GLN A 707 19.11 -18.25 -15.44
C GLN A 707 19.17 -16.91 -14.68
N GLY A 708 20.06 -15.98 -15.09
CA GLY A 708 20.19 -14.63 -14.51
C GLY A 708 19.09 -13.66 -14.93
N VAL A 709 18.41 -13.93 -16.04
CA VAL A 709 17.36 -13.08 -16.60
C VAL A 709 16.02 -13.34 -15.91
N ARG A 710 15.36 -12.26 -15.49
CA ARG A 710 14.00 -12.30 -14.99
C ARG A 710 13.07 -11.56 -15.94
N VAL A 711 11.98 -12.19 -16.31
CA VAL A 711 10.89 -11.58 -17.08
C VAL A 711 9.67 -11.48 -16.20
N ALA A 712 9.12 -10.28 -16.06
CA ALA A 712 7.91 -10.02 -15.30
C ALA A 712 6.87 -9.36 -16.21
N VAL A 713 5.63 -9.78 -16.05
CA VAL A 713 4.47 -9.18 -16.72
C VAL A 713 3.72 -8.31 -15.73
N ASP A 714 3.36 -7.11 -16.15
CA ASP A 714 2.51 -6.21 -15.40
C ASP A 714 1.26 -5.90 -16.23
N ILE A 715 0.14 -6.46 -15.81
CA ILE A 715 -1.16 -6.20 -16.42
C ILE A 715 -1.77 -4.97 -15.74
N ASP A 716 -2.33 -4.07 -16.54
CA ASP A 716 -2.90 -2.80 -16.10
C ASP A 716 -1.90 -2.01 -15.25
N PRO A 717 -0.72 -1.67 -15.80
CA PRO A 717 0.30 -0.94 -15.07
C PRO A 717 -0.21 0.45 -14.66
N TYR A 718 0.16 0.87 -13.45
CA TYR A 718 -0.14 2.21 -12.94
C TYR A 718 0.98 3.19 -13.21
N SER A 719 2.19 2.69 -13.33
CA SER A 719 3.38 3.48 -13.59
C SER A 719 4.32 2.67 -14.47
N PHE A 720 5.12 3.34 -15.27
CA PHE A 720 6.18 2.72 -16.05
C PHE A 720 7.59 2.90 -15.44
N VAL A 721 7.67 3.35 -14.21
CA VAL A 721 8.93 3.56 -13.50
C VAL A 721 9.53 2.25 -12.98
#